data_c025e43ddd7782b5e37442fb1f6f3a08
#
_entry.id   c025e43ddd7782b5e37442fb1f6f3a08
#
_cell.length_a   1.000
_cell.length_b   1.000
_cell.length_c   1.000
_cell.angle_alpha   90.00
_cell.angle_beta   90.00
_cell.angle_gamma   90.00
#
_symmetry.space_group_name_H-M   'P 1'
#
loop_
_entity.id
_entity.type
_entity.pdbx_description
1 polymer ?
#
loop_
_entity_poly.entity_id
_entity_poly.type
_entity_poly.pdbx_seq_one_letter_code
_entity_poly.pdbx_strand_id
1 'polypeptide(L)'
;MKLKDEIADRDSAATGIKAELALSERGNAMKNSFCPLYITNFFGTLNDNFLKTLASFTVIGWINDERVKSIAMGVTAGALVLPYILCSPLADRLTALWPKRKIVVVAKWAELPIMAVAIVGFILKSPWFVIGAVLLMGLQSSLYSPAKYALIRDIGGTERISTGMGGMEGVSFLGVLTGTVAGSVVSDVSGEMLRYGCLIGFAVLGLLASFTIRAEEELSRTLHAINPVRYLRRAYRMANRYDGLNAVIFTLSTFWWGAAMLQMGLLIYGKTGLGLSATGTGALLCAAAVGIVLGQVVAGFVDRTRFLLGYTLLAGWIAAALLTVLYFMPMSPVWFGVALCLLAFDLGFFKLPFDAEIQKVVKGAKLNTMLSYFNQVSFLFMLAASGCYALISCLAGPKVFLLLLAVAFFIVPLLFVFSYRPVLLCFGRWVFARRYKVIVDGKDVIDDIVAEGSTVLVLPNHPAMVDPMLVSVTFWKAPLKPLCDESFFKTGIVAPRVLRTLGAVSVPDLRKNRSRAGASIARGLGDIVRGALKDGGNVIFYPSGHIQTECGREDIGTRQLAHNICGDLPPGVRVIGVRTHGLWGSIWSRANRTASPKFVPIFIKSVLLWFFWAPFVRRRRVDMHVEDITSRVVEWSKLPRLEFNARLNDWYNAESL
;
A
#
# COMPACT_ATOMS: atom_id res chain seq x y z
N MET A 1 61.49 -28.25 5.06
CA MET A 1 60.97 -28.13 6.42
C MET A 1 60.50 -26.69 6.69
N LYS A 2 61.31 -25.64 6.47
CA LYS A 2 60.91 -24.23 6.67
C LYS A 2 59.65 -23.75 5.93
N LEU A 3 59.36 -24.23 4.72
CA LEU A 3 58.21 -23.80 3.94
C LEU A 3 56.88 -24.36 4.46
N LYS A 4 56.91 -25.54 5.12
CA LYS A 4 55.72 -26.13 5.77
C LYS A 4 55.32 -25.45 7.04
N ASP A 5 56.33 -24.92 7.78
CA ASP A 5 56.11 -24.20 9.03
C ASP A 5 55.53 -22.80 8.77
N GLU A 6 55.96 -22.12 7.67
CA GLU A 6 55.39 -20.80 7.29
C GLU A 6 53.93 -20.92 6.74
N ILE A 7 53.55 -22.02 6.10
CA ILE A 7 52.17 -22.26 5.64
C ILE A 7 51.27 -22.56 6.85
N ALA A 8 51.74 -23.35 7.83
CA ALA A 8 50.99 -23.65 9.04
C ALA A 8 50.76 -22.41 9.92
N ASP A 9 51.74 -21.49 10.00
CA ASP A 9 51.60 -20.22 10.73
C ASP A 9 50.63 -19.26 10.02
N ARG A 10 50.60 -19.21 8.69
CA ARG A 10 49.60 -18.44 7.91
C ARG A 10 48.17 -18.97 8.05
N ASP A 11 48.00 -20.29 8.05
CA ASP A 11 46.67 -20.91 8.27
C ASP A 11 46.18 -20.75 9.69
N SER A 12 47.07 -20.77 10.70
CA SER A 12 46.75 -20.48 12.09
C SER A 12 46.33 -19.02 12.29
N ALA A 13 47.07 -18.06 11.68
CA ALA A 13 46.71 -16.63 11.72
C ALA A 13 45.41 -16.32 10.98
N ALA A 14 45.15 -16.97 9.82
CA ALA A 14 43.91 -16.80 9.10
C ALA A 14 42.71 -17.39 9.87
N THR A 15 42.90 -18.46 10.62
CA THR A 15 41.87 -19.08 11.46
C THR A 15 41.59 -18.20 12.70
N GLY A 16 42.61 -17.59 13.29
CA GLY A 16 42.46 -16.62 14.39
C GLY A 16 41.70 -15.36 13.97
N ILE A 17 42.02 -14.79 12.81
CA ILE A 17 41.32 -13.62 12.24
C ILE A 17 39.87 -13.96 11.90
N LYS A 18 39.58 -15.15 11.35
CA LYS A 18 38.20 -15.61 11.09
C LYS A 18 37.41 -15.82 12.40
N ALA A 19 38.05 -16.33 13.44
CA ALA A 19 37.42 -16.49 14.75
C ALA A 19 37.16 -15.13 15.44
N GLU A 20 38.06 -14.17 15.35
CA GLU A 20 37.84 -12.80 15.84
C GLU A 20 36.79 -12.06 15.05
N LEU A 21 36.76 -12.18 13.71
CA LEU A 21 35.68 -11.65 12.86
C LEU A 21 34.33 -12.28 13.22
N ALA A 22 34.25 -13.60 13.39
CA ALA A 22 33.02 -14.28 13.78
C ALA A 22 32.55 -13.92 15.20
N LEU A 23 33.49 -13.66 16.15
CA LEU A 23 33.17 -13.15 17.48
C LEU A 23 32.75 -11.68 17.44
N SER A 24 33.37 -10.85 16.58
CA SER A 24 32.97 -9.48 16.30
C SER A 24 31.61 -9.42 15.62
N GLU A 25 31.32 -10.26 14.64
CA GLU A 25 30.02 -10.38 13.98
C GLU A 25 28.93 -10.89 14.94
N ARG A 26 29.23 -11.87 15.80
CA ARG A 26 28.30 -12.30 16.87
C ARG A 26 28.10 -11.22 17.93
N GLY A 27 29.13 -10.49 18.31
CA GLY A 27 29.03 -9.33 19.22
C GLY A 27 28.19 -8.20 18.61
N ASN A 28 28.34 -7.93 17.31
CA ASN A 28 27.52 -6.96 16.58
C ASN A 28 26.08 -7.46 16.34
N ALA A 29 25.88 -8.76 16.08
CA ALA A 29 24.55 -9.34 15.96
C ALA A 29 23.75 -9.31 17.27
N MET A 30 24.41 -9.46 18.43
CA MET A 30 23.78 -9.26 19.76
C MET A 30 23.55 -7.78 20.08
N LYS A 31 24.37 -6.85 19.55
CA LYS A 31 24.17 -5.40 19.72
C LYS A 31 22.94 -4.88 18.98
N ASN A 32 22.50 -5.52 17.92
CA ASN A 32 21.42 -5.07 17.01
C ASN A 32 20.17 -5.93 17.10
N SER A 33 19.74 -6.28 18.32
CA SER A 33 18.49 -7.03 18.54
C SER A 33 17.29 -6.09 18.63
N PHE A 34 16.19 -6.43 17.93
CA PHE A 34 14.90 -5.75 18.05
C PHE A 34 14.17 -6.04 19.37
N CYS A 35 14.56 -7.08 20.09
CA CYS A 35 13.86 -7.58 21.28
C CYS A 35 13.58 -6.50 22.35
N PRO A 36 14.56 -5.66 22.76
CA PRO A 36 14.31 -4.59 23.73
C PRO A 36 13.27 -3.57 23.26
N LEU A 37 13.30 -3.22 21.98
CA LEU A 37 12.34 -2.31 21.38
C LEU A 37 10.95 -2.91 21.33
N TYR A 38 10.84 -4.22 21.00
CA TYR A 38 9.58 -4.96 20.99
C TYR A 38 8.97 -5.08 22.39
N ILE A 39 9.76 -5.41 23.40
CA ILE A 39 9.29 -5.49 24.79
C ILE A 39 8.80 -4.13 25.28
N THR A 40 9.57 -3.06 25.01
CA THR A 40 9.18 -1.68 25.35
C THR A 40 7.85 -1.30 24.68
N ASN A 41 7.70 -1.64 23.39
CA ASN A 41 6.47 -1.35 22.64
C ASN A 41 5.29 -2.20 23.13
N PHE A 42 5.53 -3.46 23.44
CA PHE A 42 4.49 -4.36 23.99
C PHE A 42 3.87 -3.79 25.26
N PHE A 43 4.69 -3.51 26.27
CA PHE A 43 4.20 -2.97 27.54
C PHE A 43 3.57 -1.59 27.40
N GLY A 44 4.09 -0.74 26.49
CA GLY A 44 3.45 0.54 26.19
C GLY A 44 2.06 0.37 25.59
N THR A 45 1.95 -0.42 24.54
CA THR A 45 0.67 -0.65 23.85
C THR A 45 -0.32 -1.39 24.76
N LEU A 46 0.17 -2.34 25.58
CA LEU A 46 -0.62 -3.02 26.59
C LEU A 46 -1.20 -2.02 27.59
N ASN A 47 -0.34 -1.14 28.16
CA ASN A 47 -0.75 -0.18 29.18
C ASN A 47 -1.73 0.87 28.63
N ASP A 48 -1.50 1.37 27.39
CA ASP A 48 -2.43 2.28 26.67
C ASP A 48 -3.84 1.69 26.56
N ASN A 49 -3.93 0.42 26.14
CA ASN A 49 -5.22 -0.25 25.93
C ASN A 49 -5.84 -0.74 27.24
N PHE A 50 -5.01 -1.12 28.21
CA PHE A 50 -5.47 -1.44 29.56
C PHE A 50 -6.14 -0.24 30.21
N LEU A 51 -5.46 0.93 30.25
CA LEU A 51 -6.02 2.16 30.81
C LEU A 51 -7.29 2.58 30.07
N LYS A 52 -7.27 2.59 28.72
CA LYS A 52 -8.44 2.93 27.88
C LYS A 52 -9.64 2.04 28.20
N THR A 53 -9.43 0.72 28.29
CA THR A 53 -10.50 -0.24 28.52
C THR A 53 -11.03 -0.13 29.95
N LEU A 54 -10.14 -0.05 30.94
CA LEU A 54 -10.49 0.15 32.34
C LEU A 54 -11.27 1.46 32.52
N ALA A 55 -10.81 2.56 31.92
CA ALA A 55 -11.49 3.86 31.92
C ALA A 55 -12.90 3.76 31.33
N SER A 56 -13.03 3.11 30.17
CA SER A 56 -14.32 2.97 29.49
C SER A 56 -15.34 2.23 30.35
N PHE A 57 -15.00 1.09 30.92
CA PHE A 57 -15.93 0.30 31.75
C PHE A 57 -16.25 1.00 33.08
N THR A 58 -15.25 1.60 33.73
CA THR A 58 -15.44 2.24 35.05
C THR A 58 -16.21 3.54 34.94
N VAL A 59 -15.92 4.39 33.96
CA VAL A 59 -16.61 5.67 33.73
C VAL A 59 -18.09 5.45 33.39
N ILE A 60 -18.38 4.42 32.57
CA ILE A 60 -19.77 4.03 32.26
C ILE A 60 -20.53 3.65 33.53
N GLY A 61 -19.90 2.99 34.49
CA GLY A 61 -20.50 2.60 35.76
C GLY A 61 -20.80 3.76 36.71
N TRP A 62 -20.11 4.90 36.58
CA TRP A 62 -20.30 6.06 37.46
C TRP A 62 -21.35 7.06 36.95
N ILE A 63 -21.74 7.00 35.68
CA ILE A 63 -22.65 7.91 35.03
C ILE A 63 -24.02 7.24 34.90
N ASN A 64 -25.08 7.85 35.43
CA ASN A 64 -26.42 7.30 35.34
C ASN A 64 -27.17 7.72 34.07
N ASP A 65 -26.89 8.91 33.54
CA ASP A 65 -27.53 9.44 32.34
C ASP A 65 -26.93 8.80 31.05
N GLU A 66 -27.78 8.13 30.27
CA GLU A 66 -27.37 7.43 29.03
C GLU A 66 -26.79 8.38 27.96
N ARG A 67 -27.24 9.63 27.91
CA ARG A 67 -26.67 10.62 26.98
C ARG A 67 -25.26 11.02 27.42
N VAL A 68 -25.08 11.27 28.72
CA VAL A 68 -23.76 11.60 29.28
C VAL A 68 -22.80 10.43 29.17
N LYS A 69 -23.25 9.17 29.34
CA LYS A 69 -22.45 7.95 29.07
C LYS A 69 -21.93 7.93 27.65
N SER A 70 -22.82 8.15 26.67
CA SER A 70 -22.44 8.12 25.24
C SER A 70 -21.44 9.21 24.90
N ILE A 71 -21.60 10.41 25.46
CA ILE A 71 -20.66 11.53 25.31
C ILE A 71 -19.32 11.17 25.96
N ALA A 72 -19.31 10.67 27.18
CA ALA A 72 -18.08 10.31 27.91
C ALA A 72 -17.29 9.21 27.18
N MET A 73 -17.97 8.21 26.59
CA MET A 73 -17.33 7.19 25.77
C MET A 73 -16.70 7.79 24.49
N GLY A 74 -17.44 8.64 23.80
CA GLY A 74 -16.94 9.33 22.62
C GLY A 74 -15.73 10.22 22.93
N VAL A 75 -15.80 10.97 24.04
CA VAL A 75 -14.69 11.82 24.51
C VAL A 75 -13.49 10.97 24.93
N THR A 76 -13.69 9.85 25.61
CA THR A 76 -12.59 8.93 26.00
C THR A 76 -11.89 8.35 24.76
N ALA A 77 -12.65 7.92 23.76
CA ALA A 77 -12.09 7.42 22.51
C ALA A 77 -11.37 8.54 21.75
N GLY A 78 -11.96 9.73 21.67
CA GLY A 78 -11.37 10.91 21.04
C GLY A 78 -10.12 11.41 21.76
N ALA A 79 -10.08 11.34 23.08
CA ALA A 79 -8.95 11.79 23.90
C ALA A 79 -7.65 11.03 23.57
N LEU A 80 -7.73 9.73 23.25
CA LEU A 80 -6.57 8.96 22.83
C LEU A 80 -6.11 9.34 21.42
N VAL A 81 -7.04 9.58 20.49
CA VAL A 81 -6.77 9.78 19.06
C VAL A 81 -6.38 11.21 18.71
N LEU A 82 -6.99 12.20 19.36
CA LEU A 82 -6.81 13.62 19.06
C LEU A 82 -5.34 14.09 19.10
N PRO A 83 -4.52 13.70 20.12
CA PRO A 83 -3.10 14.07 20.14
C PRO A 83 -2.31 13.56 18.93
N TYR A 84 -2.60 12.38 18.41
CA TYR A 84 -1.92 11.87 17.21
C TYR A 84 -2.17 12.74 15.98
N ILE A 85 -3.35 13.36 15.88
CA ILE A 85 -3.65 14.27 14.77
C ILE A 85 -2.93 15.60 14.95
N LEU A 86 -2.96 16.16 16.17
CA LEU A 86 -2.44 17.49 16.44
C LEU A 86 -0.92 17.53 16.60
N CYS A 87 -0.33 16.49 17.22
CA CYS A 87 1.07 16.46 17.61
C CYS A 87 1.99 15.72 16.64
N SER A 88 1.47 15.13 15.56
CA SER A 88 2.31 14.48 14.53
C SER A 88 3.45 15.36 14.01
N PRO A 89 3.24 16.68 13.73
CA PRO A 89 4.35 17.54 13.28
C PRO A 89 5.39 17.80 14.38
N LEU A 90 4.96 17.86 15.64
CA LEU A 90 5.86 18.01 16.77
C LEU A 90 6.68 16.73 16.99
N ALA A 91 6.05 15.58 16.87
CA ALA A 91 6.70 14.28 16.97
C ALA A 91 7.78 14.09 15.89
N ASP A 92 7.47 14.46 14.62
CA ASP A 92 8.43 14.46 13.52
C ASP A 92 9.63 15.39 13.80
N ARG A 93 9.36 16.59 14.31
CA ARG A 93 10.41 17.55 14.69
C ARG A 93 11.29 17.07 15.84
N LEU A 94 10.69 16.44 16.86
CA LEU A 94 11.44 15.84 17.97
C LEU A 94 12.34 14.72 17.48
N THR A 95 11.85 13.86 16.61
CA THR A 95 12.62 12.74 16.02
C THR A 95 13.76 13.23 15.13
N ALA A 96 13.64 14.42 14.53
CA ALA A 96 14.70 15.04 13.74
C ALA A 96 15.81 15.69 14.62
N LEU A 97 15.46 16.21 15.81
CA LEU A 97 16.36 16.99 16.66
C LEU A 97 17.00 16.19 17.80
N TRP A 98 16.29 15.19 18.31
CA TRP A 98 16.71 14.42 19.47
C TRP A 98 17.00 12.96 19.10
N PRO A 99 17.95 12.30 19.81
CA PRO A 99 18.15 10.87 19.66
C PRO A 99 16.84 10.11 19.94
N LYS A 100 16.45 9.24 19.01
CA LYS A 100 15.18 8.49 19.05
C LYS A 100 15.06 7.64 20.30
N ARG A 101 16.17 6.99 20.71
CA ARG A 101 16.26 6.26 22.00
C ARG A 101 15.92 7.15 23.20
N LYS A 102 16.47 8.39 23.22
CA LYS A 102 16.17 9.35 24.30
C LYS A 102 14.69 9.70 24.33
N ILE A 103 14.07 9.92 23.17
CA ILE A 103 12.63 10.16 23.06
C ILE A 103 11.83 8.99 23.66
N VAL A 104 12.19 7.75 23.32
CA VAL A 104 11.54 6.54 23.84
C VAL A 104 11.66 6.47 25.37
N VAL A 105 12.85 6.65 25.92
CA VAL A 105 13.09 6.60 27.37
C VAL A 105 12.31 7.70 28.10
N VAL A 106 12.37 8.94 27.61
CA VAL A 106 11.62 10.07 28.21
C VAL A 106 10.11 9.85 28.15
N ALA A 107 9.60 9.31 27.04
CA ALA A 107 8.20 8.94 26.92
C ALA A 107 7.79 7.87 27.94
N LYS A 108 8.64 6.86 28.18
CA LYS A 108 8.39 5.83 29.19
C LYS A 108 8.46 6.37 30.63
N TRP A 109 9.33 7.33 30.91
CA TRP A 109 9.32 8.05 32.18
C TRP A 109 8.02 8.85 32.39
N ALA A 110 7.51 9.52 31.34
CA ALA A 110 6.27 10.29 31.40
C ALA A 110 5.02 9.40 31.67
N GLU A 111 5.09 8.11 31.36
CA GLU A 111 4.00 7.15 31.59
C GLU A 111 3.68 6.99 33.09
N LEU A 112 4.68 7.03 33.95
CA LEU A 112 4.48 6.87 35.42
C LEU A 112 3.60 7.97 36.03
N PRO A 113 3.90 9.29 35.88
CA PRO A 113 3.02 10.33 36.40
C PRO A 113 1.63 10.30 35.75
N ILE A 114 1.49 9.89 34.48
CA ILE A 114 0.20 9.73 33.82
C ILE A 114 -0.63 8.64 34.53
N MET A 115 -0.01 7.51 34.85
CA MET A 115 -0.69 6.46 35.62
C MET A 115 -1.07 6.93 37.03
N ALA A 116 -0.24 7.75 37.67
CA ALA A 116 -0.60 8.34 38.96
C ALA A 116 -1.86 9.25 38.83
N VAL A 117 -1.95 10.08 37.79
CA VAL A 117 -3.17 10.89 37.51
C VAL A 117 -4.39 9.97 37.30
N ALA A 118 -4.24 8.87 36.56
CA ALA A 118 -5.32 7.90 36.38
C ALA A 118 -5.79 7.30 37.70
N ILE A 119 -4.85 6.87 38.56
CA ILE A 119 -5.15 6.30 39.88
C ILE A 119 -5.87 7.31 40.76
N VAL A 120 -5.41 8.56 40.81
CA VAL A 120 -6.12 9.64 41.54
C VAL A 120 -7.53 9.80 41.00
N GLY A 121 -7.72 9.76 39.67
CA GLY A 121 -9.03 9.82 39.05
C GLY A 121 -9.95 8.67 39.45
N PHE A 122 -9.43 7.44 39.57
CA PHE A 122 -10.18 6.28 40.04
C PHE A 122 -10.54 6.38 41.54
N ILE A 123 -9.61 6.84 42.39
CA ILE A 123 -9.86 7.05 43.82
C ILE A 123 -10.94 8.10 44.03
N LEU A 124 -10.85 9.22 43.32
CA LEU A 124 -11.83 10.31 43.40
C LEU A 124 -13.14 10.01 42.68
N LYS A 125 -13.26 8.88 42.01
CA LYS A 125 -14.40 8.51 41.14
C LYS A 125 -14.76 9.62 40.14
N SER A 126 -13.76 10.34 39.63
CA SER A 126 -13.93 11.48 38.72
C SER A 126 -13.70 11.06 37.27
N PRO A 127 -14.74 10.99 36.41
CA PRO A 127 -14.60 10.67 35.01
C PRO A 127 -13.61 11.60 34.28
N TRP A 128 -13.58 12.86 34.61
CA TRP A 128 -12.76 13.87 33.95
C TRP A 128 -11.26 13.71 34.22
N PHE A 129 -10.86 13.29 35.44
CA PHE A 129 -9.47 12.96 35.72
C PHE A 129 -9.01 11.72 34.96
N VAL A 130 -9.86 10.71 34.87
CA VAL A 130 -9.55 9.49 34.12
C VAL A 130 -9.45 9.78 32.62
N ILE A 131 -10.38 10.54 32.06
CA ILE A 131 -10.35 10.98 30.66
C ILE A 131 -9.11 11.86 30.40
N GLY A 132 -8.75 12.73 31.34
CA GLY A 132 -7.53 13.54 31.31
C GLY A 132 -6.26 12.67 31.26
N ALA A 133 -6.21 11.60 32.04
CA ALA A 133 -5.09 10.64 31.98
C ALA A 133 -5.02 9.92 30.62
N VAL A 134 -6.15 9.54 30.02
CA VAL A 134 -6.21 8.95 28.67
C VAL A 134 -5.72 9.96 27.61
N LEU A 135 -6.07 11.23 27.74
CA LEU A 135 -5.60 12.30 26.86
C LEU A 135 -4.04 12.46 26.97
N LEU A 136 -3.51 12.53 28.21
CA LEU A 136 -2.08 12.62 28.45
C LEU A 136 -1.33 11.40 27.92
N MET A 137 -1.91 10.21 28.06
CA MET A 137 -1.37 8.97 27.51
C MET A 137 -1.35 9.02 25.98
N GLY A 138 -2.43 9.48 25.33
CA GLY A 138 -2.47 9.70 23.89
C GLY A 138 -1.40 10.71 23.43
N LEU A 139 -1.19 11.80 24.20
CA LEU A 139 -0.17 12.81 23.92
C LEU A 139 1.23 12.20 23.97
N GLN A 140 1.56 11.49 25.04
CA GLN A 140 2.85 10.80 25.20
C GLN A 140 3.07 9.78 24.06
N SER A 141 2.09 8.93 23.78
CA SER A 141 2.18 7.91 22.73
C SER A 141 2.28 8.50 21.33
N SER A 142 1.64 9.65 21.06
CA SER A 142 1.75 10.34 19.77
C SER A 142 3.15 10.89 19.51
N LEU A 143 3.82 11.42 20.53
CA LEU A 143 5.16 11.98 20.42
C LEU A 143 6.24 10.89 20.27
N TYR A 144 6.01 9.74 20.86
CA TYR A 144 6.93 8.60 20.84
C TYR A 144 6.80 7.74 19.56
N SER A 145 5.63 7.70 18.95
CA SER A 145 5.31 6.80 17.84
C SER A 145 6.28 6.88 16.64
N PRO A 146 6.64 8.04 16.07
CA PRO A 146 7.59 8.09 14.96
C PRO A 146 8.99 7.61 15.35
N ALA A 147 9.43 7.90 16.58
CA ALA A 147 10.74 7.51 17.07
C ALA A 147 10.91 5.98 17.14
N LYS A 148 9.88 5.26 17.65
CA LYS A 148 9.93 3.79 17.75
C LYS A 148 10.02 3.11 16.39
N TYR A 149 9.31 3.61 15.37
CA TYR A 149 9.36 3.06 14.03
C TYR A 149 10.68 3.40 13.32
N ALA A 150 11.20 4.60 13.53
CA ALA A 150 12.46 4.99 12.96
C ALA A 150 13.67 4.20 13.52
N LEU A 151 13.62 3.81 14.82
CA LEU A 151 14.62 2.95 15.46
C LEU A 151 14.73 1.57 14.79
N ILE A 152 13.68 1.06 14.14
CA ILE A 152 13.75 -0.22 13.43
C ILE A 152 14.83 -0.19 12.35
N ARG A 153 14.92 0.93 11.63
CA ARG A 153 15.95 1.12 10.61
C ARG A 153 17.35 1.28 11.24
N ASP A 154 17.45 2.04 12.33
CA ASP A 154 18.73 2.30 12.99
C ASP A 154 19.29 1.02 13.66
N ILE A 155 18.43 0.08 14.08
CA ILE A 155 18.81 -1.20 14.66
C ILE A 155 19.10 -2.26 13.57
N GLY A 156 18.27 -2.35 12.54
CA GLY A 156 18.29 -3.46 11.57
C GLY A 156 18.89 -3.13 10.21
N GLY A 157 19.25 -1.87 9.96
CA GLY A 157 19.67 -1.42 8.63
C GLY A 157 18.53 -1.51 7.59
N THR A 158 18.86 -1.29 6.32
CA THR A 158 17.88 -1.32 5.22
C THR A 158 17.37 -2.73 4.89
N GLU A 159 18.17 -3.75 5.15
CA GLU A 159 17.87 -5.15 4.81
C GLU A 159 16.83 -5.78 5.75
N ARG A 160 16.84 -5.38 7.05
CA ARG A 160 15.96 -5.96 8.07
C ARG A 160 14.73 -5.11 8.40
N ILE A 161 14.44 -4.04 7.64
CA ILE A 161 13.28 -3.16 7.88
C ILE A 161 11.97 -3.97 7.84
N SER A 162 11.77 -4.80 6.83
CA SER A 162 10.53 -5.58 6.68
C SER A 162 10.29 -6.51 7.88
N THR A 163 11.32 -7.23 8.31
CA THR A 163 11.27 -8.12 9.50
C THR A 163 11.04 -7.32 10.78
N GLY A 164 11.74 -6.19 10.93
CA GLY A 164 11.61 -5.31 12.10
C GLY A 164 10.22 -4.70 12.24
N MET A 165 9.62 -4.28 11.12
CA MET A 165 8.26 -3.74 11.08
C MET A 165 7.21 -4.81 11.34
N GLY A 166 7.33 -5.97 10.70
CA GLY A 166 6.42 -7.09 10.93
C GLY A 166 6.41 -7.52 12.40
N GLY A 167 7.57 -7.63 13.04
CA GLY A 167 7.68 -7.91 14.47
C GLY A 167 7.09 -6.80 15.33
N MET A 168 7.34 -5.52 15.00
CA MET A 168 6.78 -4.37 15.72
C MET A 168 5.26 -4.35 15.67
N GLU A 169 4.66 -4.56 14.51
CA GLU A 169 3.22 -4.62 14.33
C GLU A 169 2.60 -5.82 15.08
N GLY A 170 3.21 -7.01 14.95
CA GLY A 170 2.75 -8.20 15.67
C GLY A 170 2.72 -7.99 17.18
N VAL A 171 3.80 -7.42 17.73
CA VAL A 171 3.91 -7.11 19.16
C VAL A 171 2.94 -6.00 19.57
N SER A 172 2.70 -5.00 18.71
CA SER A 172 1.69 -3.97 18.97
C SER A 172 0.29 -4.57 19.05
N PHE A 173 -0.09 -5.42 18.10
CA PHE A 173 -1.40 -6.10 18.15
C PHE A 173 -1.56 -7.00 19.36
N LEU A 174 -0.49 -7.73 19.75
CA LEU A 174 -0.49 -8.54 20.97
C LEU A 174 -0.69 -7.66 22.21
N GLY A 175 -0.02 -6.50 22.27
CA GLY A 175 -0.18 -5.53 23.35
C GLY A 175 -1.61 -4.94 23.42
N VAL A 176 -2.20 -4.58 22.27
CA VAL A 176 -3.60 -4.12 22.20
C VAL A 176 -4.54 -5.20 22.73
N LEU A 177 -4.35 -6.45 22.29
CA LEU A 177 -5.19 -7.58 22.68
C LEU A 177 -5.10 -7.85 24.18
N THR A 178 -3.88 -8.08 24.66
CA THR A 178 -3.65 -8.40 26.09
C THR A 178 -4.07 -7.27 27.00
N GLY A 179 -3.82 -6.00 26.60
CA GLY A 179 -4.24 -4.83 27.37
C GLY A 179 -5.76 -4.68 27.43
N THR A 180 -6.46 -4.92 26.31
CA THR A 180 -7.93 -4.87 26.27
C THR A 180 -8.55 -5.97 27.13
N VAL A 181 -8.06 -7.21 27.02
CA VAL A 181 -8.56 -8.34 27.81
C VAL A 181 -8.27 -8.15 29.30
N ALA A 182 -7.02 -7.83 29.65
CA ALA A 182 -6.64 -7.58 31.03
C ALA A 182 -7.46 -6.43 31.63
N GLY A 183 -7.67 -5.33 30.88
CA GLY A 183 -8.52 -4.21 31.31
C GLY A 183 -9.99 -4.61 31.54
N SER A 184 -10.54 -5.49 30.69
CA SER A 184 -11.89 -6.00 30.84
C SER A 184 -12.02 -6.91 32.08
N VAL A 185 -11.12 -7.89 32.26
CA VAL A 185 -11.11 -8.79 33.39
C VAL A 185 -10.91 -8.03 34.71
N VAL A 186 -9.92 -7.13 34.75
CA VAL A 186 -9.63 -6.36 35.97
C VAL A 186 -10.73 -5.36 36.31
N SER A 187 -11.52 -4.92 35.33
CA SER A 187 -12.70 -4.06 35.58
C SER A 187 -13.81 -4.82 36.35
N ASP A 188 -13.95 -6.12 36.11
CA ASP A 188 -14.95 -6.97 36.76
C ASP A 188 -14.48 -7.47 38.13
N VAL A 189 -13.18 -7.50 38.38
CA VAL A 189 -12.63 -7.91 39.69
C VAL A 189 -12.61 -6.72 40.64
N SER A 190 -13.20 -6.86 41.80
CA SER A 190 -13.40 -5.79 42.79
C SER A 190 -12.15 -5.26 43.49
N GLY A 191 -10.94 -5.73 43.15
CA GLY A 191 -9.70 -5.36 43.80
C GLY A 191 -9.08 -4.07 43.29
N GLU A 192 -9.27 -2.94 43.99
CA GLU A 192 -8.63 -1.65 43.61
C GLU A 192 -7.10 -1.75 43.57
N MET A 193 -6.50 -2.46 44.51
CA MET A 193 -5.04 -2.69 44.58
C MET A 193 -4.51 -3.37 43.33
N LEU A 194 -5.26 -4.33 42.76
CA LEU A 194 -4.88 -5.02 41.53
C LEU A 194 -4.91 -4.04 40.31
N ARG A 195 -5.93 -3.19 40.24
CA ARG A 195 -6.07 -2.18 39.16
C ARG A 195 -4.87 -1.23 39.16
N TYR A 196 -4.54 -0.67 40.32
CA TYR A 196 -3.44 0.29 40.47
C TYR A 196 -2.06 -0.37 40.30
N GLY A 197 -1.90 -1.60 40.82
CA GLY A 197 -0.69 -2.37 40.64
C GLY A 197 -0.40 -2.73 39.20
N CYS A 198 -1.40 -3.10 38.41
CA CYS A 198 -1.26 -3.37 36.97
C CYS A 198 -0.85 -2.11 36.19
N LEU A 199 -1.52 -0.96 36.44
CA LEU A 199 -1.19 0.30 35.76
C LEU A 199 0.27 0.71 35.94
N ILE A 200 0.77 0.70 37.18
CA ILE A 200 2.16 1.05 37.50
C ILE A 200 3.11 -0.06 37.04
N GLY A 201 2.77 -1.32 37.27
CA GLY A 201 3.60 -2.45 36.93
C GLY A 201 3.93 -2.52 35.43
N PHE A 202 2.94 -2.34 34.57
CA PHE A 202 3.15 -2.33 33.13
C PHE A 202 4.00 -1.13 32.67
N ALA A 203 3.79 0.06 33.27
CA ALA A 203 4.60 1.24 32.98
C ALA A 203 6.07 1.03 33.40
N VAL A 204 6.33 0.46 34.58
CA VAL A 204 7.68 0.17 35.08
C VAL A 204 8.38 -0.87 34.18
N LEU A 205 7.70 -1.96 33.80
CA LEU A 205 8.26 -2.97 32.91
C LEU A 205 8.64 -2.39 31.56
N GLY A 206 7.77 -1.54 30.98
CA GLY A 206 8.06 -0.81 29.74
C GLY A 206 9.23 0.14 29.87
N LEU A 207 9.36 0.85 30.99
CA LEU A 207 10.47 1.75 31.28
C LEU A 207 11.79 0.97 31.42
N LEU A 208 11.82 -0.10 32.20
CA LEU A 208 13.03 -0.93 32.38
C LEU A 208 13.51 -1.50 31.04
N ALA A 209 12.59 -1.99 30.20
CA ALA A 209 12.93 -2.47 28.87
C ALA A 209 13.52 -1.36 27.98
N SER A 210 13.06 -0.12 28.11
CA SER A 210 13.52 1.00 27.27
C SER A 210 15.00 1.35 27.48
N PHE A 211 15.55 1.11 28.66
CA PHE A 211 16.97 1.35 28.94
C PHE A 211 17.90 0.39 28.21
N THR A 212 17.41 -0.78 27.83
CA THR A 212 18.22 -1.81 27.16
C THR A 212 18.26 -1.64 25.64
N ILE A 213 17.53 -0.68 25.08
CA ILE A 213 17.55 -0.38 23.64
C ILE A 213 18.93 0.15 23.26
N ARG A 214 19.54 -0.42 22.22
CA ARG A 214 20.82 0.02 21.63
C ARG A 214 20.61 0.24 20.15
N ALA A 215 20.99 1.46 19.66
CA ALA A 215 20.87 1.84 18.25
C ALA A 215 21.98 2.84 17.90
N GLU A 216 22.49 2.75 16.70
CA GLU A 216 23.37 3.77 16.10
C GLU A 216 22.46 4.74 15.33
N GLU A 217 22.33 5.97 15.83
CA GLU A 217 21.32 6.90 15.37
C GLU A 217 21.92 8.04 14.54
N GLU A 218 21.36 8.26 13.34
CA GLU A 218 21.61 9.45 12.53
C GLU A 218 20.52 10.49 12.75
N LEU A 219 20.91 11.73 13.10
CA LEU A 219 19.99 12.86 13.23
C LEU A 219 19.82 13.55 11.87
N SER A 220 18.57 13.67 11.41
CA SER A 220 18.29 14.27 10.09
C SER A 220 18.39 15.80 10.08
N ARG A 221 18.27 16.46 11.24
CA ARG A 221 18.29 17.93 11.45
C ARG A 221 17.36 18.74 10.53
N THR A 222 16.42 18.09 9.83
CA THR A 222 15.46 18.78 8.97
C THR A 222 14.26 19.23 9.79
N LEU A 223 14.02 20.57 9.84
CA LEU A 223 12.91 21.15 10.59
C LEU A 223 11.66 21.30 9.70
N HIS A 224 10.56 20.73 10.14
CA HIS A 224 9.25 20.86 9.49
C HIS A 224 8.33 21.83 10.24
N ALA A 225 7.29 22.30 9.56
CA ALA A 225 6.29 23.20 10.14
C ALA A 225 5.52 22.53 11.29
N ILE A 226 5.32 23.23 12.40
CA ILE A 226 4.59 22.71 13.58
C ILE A 226 3.07 22.70 13.35
N ASN A 227 2.54 23.55 12.46
CA ASN A 227 1.10 23.63 12.21
C ASN A 227 0.61 22.33 11.53
N PRO A 228 -0.34 21.58 12.14
CA PRO A 228 -0.79 20.28 11.64
C PRO A 228 -1.39 20.34 10.22
N VAL A 229 -2.14 21.40 9.89
CA VAL A 229 -2.78 21.57 8.58
C VAL A 229 -1.72 21.87 7.50
N ARG A 230 -0.78 22.74 7.81
CA ARG A 230 0.34 23.04 6.88
C ARG A 230 1.24 21.82 6.68
N TYR A 231 1.48 21.06 7.75
CA TYR A 231 2.23 19.81 7.70
C TYR A 231 1.53 18.79 6.79
N LEU A 232 0.24 18.53 7.04
CA LEU A 232 -0.59 17.61 6.26
C LEU A 232 -0.57 17.98 4.76
N ARG A 233 -0.79 19.26 4.43
CA ARG A 233 -0.77 19.76 3.05
C ARG A 233 0.60 19.59 2.39
N ARG A 234 1.70 19.85 3.13
CA ARG A 234 3.07 19.67 2.64
C ARG A 234 3.40 18.20 2.42
N ALA A 235 3.05 17.34 3.38
CA ALA A 235 3.28 15.90 3.32
C ALA A 235 2.47 15.25 2.18
N TYR A 236 1.20 15.66 1.99
CA TYR A 236 0.38 15.28 0.85
C TYR A 236 1.03 15.62 -0.50
N ARG A 237 1.54 16.86 -0.63
CA ARG A 237 2.26 17.29 -1.86
C ARG A 237 3.56 16.53 -2.05
N MET A 238 4.25 16.18 -0.98
CA MET A 238 5.48 15.37 -1.05
C MET A 238 5.15 13.93 -1.46
N ALA A 239 4.09 13.34 -0.92
CA ALA A 239 3.60 12.02 -1.30
C ALA A 239 3.18 11.95 -2.77
N ASN A 240 2.61 13.03 -3.33
CA ASN A 240 2.27 13.12 -4.75
C ASN A 240 3.49 13.07 -5.71
N ARG A 241 4.71 13.25 -5.20
CA ARG A 241 5.93 13.07 -6.00
C ARG A 241 6.28 11.60 -6.22
N TYR A 242 5.68 10.72 -5.44
CA TYR A 242 5.81 9.28 -5.56
C TYR A 242 4.54 8.73 -6.22
N ASP A 243 4.71 7.94 -7.26
CA ASP A 243 3.59 7.43 -8.05
C ASP A 243 2.62 6.61 -7.18
N GLY A 244 1.39 7.10 -7.05
CA GLY A 244 0.32 6.45 -6.31
C GLY A 244 0.46 6.33 -4.78
N LEU A 245 1.49 6.91 -4.15
CA LEU A 245 1.71 6.78 -2.70
C LEU A 245 0.52 7.27 -1.87
N ASN A 246 -0.14 8.37 -2.27
CA ASN A 246 -1.35 8.83 -1.59
C ASN A 246 -2.49 7.82 -1.69
N ALA A 247 -2.64 7.13 -2.83
CA ALA A 247 -3.66 6.08 -2.96
C ALA A 247 -3.37 4.90 -2.01
N VAL A 248 -2.10 4.51 -1.85
CA VAL A 248 -1.66 3.50 -0.87
C VAL A 248 -2.02 3.94 0.55
N ILE A 249 -1.66 5.17 0.94
CA ILE A 249 -1.91 5.72 2.29
C ILE A 249 -3.41 5.80 2.59
N PHE A 250 -4.23 6.32 1.66
CA PHE A 250 -5.68 6.43 1.87
C PHE A 250 -6.37 5.05 1.94
N THR A 251 -5.95 4.10 1.10
CA THR A 251 -6.51 2.74 1.15
C THR A 251 -6.16 2.04 2.47
N LEU A 252 -4.91 2.17 2.92
CA LEU A 252 -4.47 1.64 4.22
C LEU A 252 -5.19 2.35 5.39
N SER A 253 -5.44 3.66 5.29
CA SER A 253 -6.21 4.39 6.30
C SER A 253 -7.68 3.95 6.36
N THR A 254 -8.24 3.46 5.24
CA THR A 254 -9.58 2.85 5.23
C THR A 254 -9.64 1.55 6.04
N PHE A 255 -8.55 0.76 6.05
CA PHE A 255 -8.43 -0.39 6.96
C PHE A 255 -8.58 0.06 8.43
N TRP A 256 -7.88 1.10 8.86
CA TRP A 256 -7.94 1.63 10.22
C TRP A 256 -9.32 2.22 10.57
N TRP A 257 -9.96 2.89 9.60
CA TRP A 257 -11.36 3.32 9.71
C TRP A 257 -12.28 2.13 9.94
N GLY A 258 -12.13 1.07 9.14
CA GLY A 258 -12.91 -0.15 9.28
C GLY A 258 -12.68 -0.88 10.61
N ALA A 259 -11.42 -0.97 11.05
CA ALA A 259 -11.06 -1.58 12.32
C ALA A 259 -11.67 -0.83 13.52
N ALA A 260 -11.64 0.51 13.50
CA ALA A 260 -12.26 1.34 14.53
C ALA A 260 -13.79 1.18 14.56
N MET A 261 -14.45 1.19 13.38
CA MET A 261 -15.88 0.93 13.28
C MET A 261 -16.27 -0.47 13.77
N LEU A 262 -15.49 -1.47 13.38
CA LEU A 262 -15.71 -2.86 13.79
C LEU A 262 -15.58 -3.00 15.31
N GLN A 263 -14.54 -2.41 15.91
CA GLN A 263 -14.33 -2.44 17.36
C GLN A 263 -15.51 -1.80 18.12
N MET A 264 -15.95 -0.61 17.69
CA MET A 264 -17.10 0.08 18.34
C MET A 264 -18.40 -0.70 18.15
N GLY A 265 -18.64 -1.17 16.91
CA GLY A 265 -19.82 -1.94 16.58
C GLY A 265 -19.91 -3.24 17.36
N LEU A 266 -18.79 -3.96 17.52
CA LEU A 266 -18.75 -5.20 18.29
C LEU A 266 -19.00 -5.01 19.79
N LEU A 267 -18.49 -3.92 20.38
CA LEU A 267 -18.74 -3.60 21.79
C LEU A 267 -20.23 -3.43 22.08
N ILE A 268 -20.97 -2.80 21.17
CA ILE A 268 -22.40 -2.56 21.35
C ILE A 268 -23.20 -3.77 20.88
N TYR A 269 -22.95 -4.29 19.67
CA TYR A 269 -23.71 -5.41 19.11
C TYR A 269 -23.50 -6.71 19.89
N GLY A 270 -22.30 -6.95 20.44
CA GLY A 270 -22.02 -8.09 21.31
C GLY A 270 -22.96 -8.15 22.50
N LYS A 271 -23.22 -6.99 23.12
CA LYS A 271 -24.13 -6.88 24.28
C LYS A 271 -25.59 -6.88 23.86
N THR A 272 -25.98 -6.02 22.88
CA THR A 272 -27.39 -5.78 22.52
C THR A 272 -27.96 -6.78 21.54
N GLY A 273 -27.14 -7.29 20.61
CA GLY A 273 -27.57 -8.20 19.54
C GLY A 273 -27.26 -9.66 19.79
N LEU A 274 -26.12 -9.97 20.44
CA LEU A 274 -25.70 -11.33 20.74
C LEU A 274 -25.94 -11.73 22.21
N GLY A 275 -26.38 -10.81 23.08
CA GLY A 275 -26.65 -11.07 24.48
C GLY A 275 -25.40 -11.45 25.29
N LEU A 276 -24.20 -11.05 24.86
CA LEU A 276 -22.95 -11.42 25.51
C LEU A 276 -22.63 -10.56 26.73
N SER A 277 -21.95 -11.13 27.69
CA SER A 277 -21.30 -10.41 28.79
C SER A 277 -20.14 -9.54 28.26
N ALA A 278 -19.56 -8.69 29.11
CA ALA A 278 -18.35 -7.93 28.76
C ALA A 278 -17.19 -8.87 28.37
N THR A 279 -17.02 -9.95 29.16
CA THR A 279 -16.02 -11.00 28.89
C THR A 279 -16.28 -11.69 27.53
N GLY A 280 -17.54 -12.05 27.22
CA GLY A 280 -17.91 -12.66 25.93
C GLY A 280 -17.66 -11.72 24.75
N THR A 281 -17.96 -10.43 24.90
CA THR A 281 -17.65 -9.39 23.89
C THR A 281 -16.13 -9.22 23.74
N GLY A 282 -15.39 -9.26 24.85
CA GLY A 282 -13.93 -9.29 24.86
C GLY A 282 -13.36 -10.48 24.06
N ALA A 283 -13.95 -11.67 24.20
CA ALA A 283 -13.56 -12.86 23.45
C ALA A 283 -13.74 -12.69 21.92
N LEU A 284 -14.79 -12.00 21.47
CA LEU A 284 -14.97 -11.66 20.05
C LEU A 284 -13.87 -10.71 19.54
N LEU A 285 -13.49 -9.71 20.34
CA LEU A 285 -12.38 -8.82 20.00
C LEU A 285 -11.04 -9.57 19.95
N CYS A 286 -10.85 -10.55 20.86
CA CYS A 286 -9.72 -11.47 20.82
C CYS A 286 -9.68 -12.29 19.53
N ALA A 287 -10.80 -12.88 19.12
CA ALA A 287 -10.90 -13.66 17.89
C ALA A 287 -10.52 -12.80 16.66
N ALA A 288 -10.99 -11.55 16.61
CA ALA A 288 -10.59 -10.61 15.57
C ALA A 288 -9.08 -10.31 15.59
N ALA A 289 -8.50 -10.05 16.77
CA ALA A 289 -7.07 -9.73 16.88
C ALA A 289 -6.19 -10.93 16.51
N VAL A 290 -6.54 -12.13 16.92
CA VAL A 290 -5.85 -13.38 16.52
C VAL A 290 -5.93 -13.56 15.01
N GLY A 291 -7.10 -13.34 14.40
CA GLY A 291 -7.27 -13.38 12.94
C GLY A 291 -6.31 -12.42 12.24
N ILE A 292 -6.26 -11.14 12.64
CA ILE A 292 -5.37 -10.12 12.04
C ILE A 292 -3.90 -10.56 12.11
N VAL A 293 -3.43 -11.01 13.28
CA VAL A 293 -2.04 -11.46 13.47
C VAL A 293 -1.71 -12.64 12.56
N LEU A 294 -2.56 -13.66 12.52
CA LEU A 294 -2.37 -14.83 11.66
C LEU A 294 -2.37 -14.43 10.18
N GLY A 295 -3.28 -13.54 9.77
CA GLY A 295 -3.33 -13.02 8.40
C GLY A 295 -2.06 -12.28 8.00
N GLN A 296 -1.52 -11.43 8.87
CA GLN A 296 -0.26 -10.71 8.62
C GLN A 296 0.95 -11.64 8.59
N VAL A 297 1.02 -12.63 9.47
CA VAL A 297 2.10 -13.63 9.48
C VAL A 297 2.09 -14.42 8.17
N VAL A 298 0.93 -14.93 7.74
CA VAL A 298 0.80 -15.66 6.48
C VAL A 298 1.14 -14.77 5.29
N ALA A 299 0.63 -13.54 5.26
CA ALA A 299 0.98 -12.57 4.22
C ALA A 299 2.49 -12.30 4.17
N GLY A 300 3.16 -12.20 5.31
CA GLY A 300 4.61 -12.01 5.39
C GLY A 300 5.41 -13.17 4.80
N PHE A 301 4.95 -14.42 4.95
CA PHE A 301 5.57 -15.58 4.32
C PHE A 301 5.36 -15.63 2.80
N VAL A 302 4.20 -15.17 2.33
CA VAL A 302 3.86 -15.15 0.90
C VAL A 302 4.49 -13.96 0.17
N ASP A 303 4.77 -12.84 0.88
CA ASP A 303 5.28 -11.59 0.29
C ASP A 303 6.77 -11.66 -0.08
N ARG A 304 7.11 -12.53 -1.03
CA ARG A 304 8.43 -12.46 -1.68
C ARG A 304 8.48 -11.53 -2.89
N THR A 305 7.34 -10.96 -3.32
CA THR A 305 7.28 -10.12 -4.53
C THR A 305 6.12 -9.11 -4.48
N ARG A 306 6.15 -8.07 -5.33
CA ARG A 306 5.05 -7.09 -5.58
C ARG A 306 3.69 -7.73 -5.92
N PHE A 307 3.60 -9.04 -5.85
CA PHE A 307 2.46 -9.85 -6.26
C PHE A 307 1.26 -9.66 -5.32
N LEU A 308 1.48 -9.46 -4.01
CA LEU A 308 0.40 -9.33 -3.04
C LEU A 308 -0.43 -8.07 -3.19
N LEU A 309 0.14 -6.96 -3.65
CA LEU A 309 -0.66 -5.75 -3.96
C LEU A 309 -1.71 -6.01 -5.05
N GLY A 310 -1.45 -6.94 -5.97
CA GLY A 310 -2.41 -7.37 -6.99
C GLY A 310 -3.63 -8.12 -6.42
N TYR A 311 -3.49 -8.77 -5.26
CA TYR A 311 -4.59 -9.49 -4.59
C TYR A 311 -5.45 -8.61 -3.68
N THR A 312 -5.10 -7.36 -3.46
CA THR A 312 -5.85 -6.45 -2.56
C THR A 312 -7.32 -6.30 -2.95
N LEU A 313 -7.62 -6.34 -4.26
CA LEU A 313 -9.00 -6.31 -4.73
C LEU A 313 -9.78 -7.55 -4.31
N LEU A 314 -9.17 -8.73 -4.46
CA LEU A 314 -9.79 -10.00 -4.08
C LEU A 314 -10.01 -10.07 -2.56
N ALA A 315 -9.00 -9.70 -1.77
CA ALA A 315 -9.10 -9.63 -0.32
C ALA A 315 -10.21 -8.67 0.12
N GLY A 316 -10.28 -7.45 -0.46
CA GLY A 316 -11.37 -6.54 -0.17
C GLY A 316 -12.76 -7.08 -0.51
N TRP A 317 -12.89 -7.84 -1.57
CA TRP A 317 -14.17 -8.47 -1.94
C TRP A 317 -14.52 -9.66 -1.06
N ILE A 318 -13.54 -10.45 -0.60
CA ILE A 318 -13.74 -11.51 0.40
C ILE A 318 -14.20 -10.88 1.72
N ALA A 319 -13.53 -9.81 2.19
CA ALA A 319 -13.97 -9.07 3.36
C ALA A 319 -15.41 -8.54 3.21
N ALA A 320 -15.75 -7.96 2.07
CA ALA A 320 -17.11 -7.47 1.79
C ALA A 320 -18.14 -8.61 1.82
N ALA A 321 -17.82 -9.77 1.25
CA ALA A 321 -18.70 -10.95 1.28
C ALA A 321 -18.89 -11.48 2.71
N LEU A 322 -17.80 -11.63 3.49
CA LEU A 322 -17.87 -12.07 4.90
C LEU A 322 -18.68 -11.10 5.76
N LEU A 323 -18.49 -9.79 5.59
CA LEU A 323 -19.27 -8.76 6.30
C LEU A 323 -20.75 -8.82 5.93
N THR A 324 -21.08 -9.08 4.66
CA THR A 324 -22.43 -9.26 4.18
C THR A 324 -23.07 -10.52 4.81
N VAL A 325 -22.34 -11.62 4.86
CA VAL A 325 -22.77 -12.86 5.53
C VAL A 325 -23.02 -12.61 7.02
N LEU A 326 -22.10 -11.94 7.73
CA LEU A 326 -22.25 -11.56 9.13
C LEU A 326 -23.48 -10.67 9.38
N TYR A 327 -23.86 -9.85 8.40
CA TYR A 327 -25.05 -8.99 8.49
C TYR A 327 -26.36 -9.78 8.32
N PHE A 328 -26.46 -10.60 7.27
CA PHE A 328 -27.75 -11.24 6.91
C PHE A 328 -28.00 -12.55 7.65
N MET A 329 -26.97 -13.33 7.94
CA MET A 329 -27.16 -14.64 8.58
C MET A 329 -27.29 -14.51 10.09
N PRO A 330 -28.34 -15.10 10.71
CA PRO A 330 -28.40 -15.27 12.14
C PRO A 330 -27.37 -16.34 12.55
N MET A 331 -26.44 -15.98 13.42
CA MET A 331 -25.39 -16.88 13.90
C MET A 331 -25.39 -16.93 15.42
N SER A 332 -25.07 -18.11 15.98
CA SER A 332 -24.71 -18.19 17.39
C SER A 332 -23.42 -17.40 17.65
N PRO A 333 -23.17 -16.92 18.88
CA PRO A 333 -21.96 -16.16 19.21
C PRO A 333 -20.66 -16.85 18.80
N VAL A 334 -20.60 -18.17 18.88
CA VAL A 334 -19.41 -18.96 18.51
C VAL A 334 -19.15 -18.89 17.00
N TRP A 335 -20.16 -19.14 16.16
CA TRP A 335 -20.01 -19.07 14.71
C TRP A 335 -19.77 -17.65 14.22
N PHE A 336 -20.37 -16.65 14.90
CA PHE A 336 -20.07 -15.24 14.64
C PHE A 336 -18.60 -14.94 14.93
N GLY A 337 -18.04 -15.45 16.05
CA GLY A 337 -16.63 -15.31 16.40
C GLY A 337 -15.69 -15.99 15.39
N VAL A 338 -16.05 -17.16 14.87
CA VAL A 338 -15.27 -17.86 13.84
C VAL A 338 -15.28 -17.05 12.53
N ALA A 339 -16.43 -16.59 12.07
CA ALA A 339 -16.55 -15.78 10.86
C ALA A 339 -15.82 -14.43 11.02
N LEU A 340 -15.85 -13.83 12.20
CA LEU A 340 -15.10 -12.64 12.54
C LEU A 340 -13.58 -12.87 12.52
N CYS A 341 -13.11 -14.00 13.02
CA CYS A 341 -11.70 -14.40 12.95
C CYS A 341 -11.23 -14.57 11.49
N LEU A 342 -12.04 -15.20 10.64
CA LEU A 342 -11.75 -15.34 9.21
C LEU A 342 -11.73 -13.99 8.49
N LEU A 343 -12.69 -13.10 8.79
CA LEU A 343 -12.71 -11.73 8.29
C LEU A 343 -11.43 -10.98 8.70
N ALA A 344 -11.07 -11.08 9.96
CA ALA A 344 -9.90 -10.41 10.52
C ALA A 344 -8.59 -10.97 9.93
N PHE A 345 -8.52 -12.27 9.66
CA PHE A 345 -7.42 -12.91 8.95
C PHE A 345 -7.26 -12.31 7.54
N ASP A 346 -8.34 -12.23 6.78
CA ASP A 346 -8.33 -11.64 5.44
C ASP A 346 -7.93 -10.15 5.46
N LEU A 347 -8.43 -9.39 6.43
CA LEU A 347 -8.05 -7.98 6.62
C LEU A 347 -6.58 -7.81 7.05
N GLY A 348 -6.02 -8.74 7.83
CA GLY A 348 -4.59 -8.79 8.14
C GLY A 348 -3.74 -9.04 6.90
N PHE A 349 -4.17 -9.96 6.05
CA PHE A 349 -3.57 -10.25 4.77
C PHE A 349 -3.67 -9.05 3.79
N PHE A 350 -4.79 -8.32 3.81
CA PHE A 350 -4.99 -7.10 3.04
C PHE A 350 -4.02 -5.97 3.45
N LYS A 351 -3.78 -5.78 4.75
CA LYS A 351 -3.03 -4.62 5.30
C LYS A 351 -1.53 -4.66 4.97
N LEU A 352 -0.87 -5.80 5.16
CA LEU A 352 0.59 -5.92 5.15
C LEU A 352 1.25 -5.43 3.85
N PRO A 353 0.73 -5.72 2.64
CA PRO A 353 1.32 -5.25 1.39
C PRO A 353 1.40 -3.72 1.28
N PHE A 354 0.43 -3.01 1.84
CA PHE A 354 0.42 -1.54 1.84
C PHE A 354 1.49 -0.96 2.78
N ASP A 355 1.65 -1.54 3.98
CA ASP A 355 2.70 -1.13 4.92
C ASP A 355 4.09 -1.33 4.31
N ALA A 356 4.31 -2.46 3.65
CA ALA A 356 5.56 -2.77 2.95
C ALA A 356 5.82 -1.81 1.78
N GLU A 357 4.77 -1.44 1.02
CA GLU A 357 4.92 -0.58 -0.16
C GLU A 357 5.34 0.84 0.20
N ILE A 358 4.80 1.43 1.28
CA ILE A 358 5.23 2.75 1.76
C ILE A 358 6.74 2.77 2.00
N GLN A 359 7.29 1.71 2.59
CA GLN A 359 8.72 1.61 2.93
C GLN A 359 9.60 1.30 1.72
N LYS A 360 9.08 0.55 0.73
CA LYS A 360 9.78 0.25 -0.52
C LYS A 360 9.90 1.49 -1.40
N VAL A 361 8.83 2.28 -1.50
CA VAL A 361 8.75 3.45 -2.38
C VAL A 361 9.52 4.64 -1.81
N VAL A 362 9.47 4.85 -0.48
CA VAL A 362 10.10 6.01 0.16
C VAL A 362 11.39 5.60 0.85
N LYS A 363 12.51 6.19 0.43
CA LYS A 363 13.84 5.91 0.98
C LYS A 363 14.40 7.13 1.74
N GLY A 364 15.32 6.86 2.66
CA GLY A 364 16.10 7.89 3.37
C GLY A 364 15.28 8.70 4.37
N ALA A 365 15.71 9.93 4.66
CA ALA A 365 15.14 10.82 5.68
C ALA A 365 13.64 11.15 5.45
N LYS A 366 13.15 11.03 4.21
CA LYS A 366 11.74 11.28 3.86
C LYS A 366 10.79 10.21 4.37
N LEU A 367 11.29 9.00 4.68
CA LEU A 367 10.47 7.90 5.19
C LEU A 367 9.77 8.29 6.50
N ASN A 368 10.49 8.88 7.45
CA ASN A 368 9.91 9.29 8.74
C ASN A 368 8.76 10.28 8.56
N THR A 369 8.91 11.27 7.67
CA THR A 369 7.85 12.22 7.35
C THR A 369 6.63 11.52 6.71
N MET A 370 6.85 10.53 5.86
CA MET A 370 5.74 9.79 5.24
C MET A 370 5.04 8.85 6.22
N LEU A 371 5.75 8.23 7.15
CA LEU A 371 5.17 7.43 8.23
C LEU A 371 4.36 8.31 9.20
N SER A 372 4.86 9.50 9.57
CA SER A 372 4.11 10.46 10.38
C SER A 372 2.86 10.98 9.65
N TYR A 373 2.96 11.21 8.35
CA TYR A 373 1.81 11.58 7.51
C TYR A 373 0.77 10.46 7.43
N PHE A 374 1.19 9.23 7.19
CA PHE A 374 0.33 8.06 7.21
C PHE A 374 -0.39 7.93 8.57
N ASN A 375 0.33 8.03 9.68
CA ASN A 375 -0.28 7.99 11.01
C ASN A 375 -1.34 9.09 11.17
N GLN A 376 -1.03 10.34 10.81
CA GLN A 376 -1.97 11.45 10.92
C GLN A 376 -3.24 11.21 10.10
N VAL A 377 -3.11 10.73 8.85
CA VAL A 377 -4.26 10.38 7.98
C VAL A 377 -5.07 9.23 8.58
N SER A 378 -4.41 8.17 9.06
CA SER A 378 -5.09 7.02 9.67
C SER A 378 -5.87 7.40 10.92
N PHE A 379 -5.33 8.26 11.78
CA PHE A 379 -6.06 8.76 12.95
C PHE A 379 -7.23 9.68 12.58
N LEU A 380 -7.12 10.48 11.50
CA LEU A 380 -8.28 11.22 10.95
C LEU A 380 -9.39 10.27 10.51
N PHE A 381 -9.03 9.17 9.85
CA PHE A 381 -9.97 8.14 9.42
C PHE A 381 -10.60 7.41 10.62
N MET A 382 -9.82 7.10 11.67
CA MET A 382 -10.34 6.50 12.90
C MET A 382 -11.30 7.45 13.64
N LEU A 383 -11.01 8.76 13.66
CA LEU A 383 -11.92 9.76 14.22
C LEU A 383 -13.21 9.86 13.41
N ALA A 384 -13.11 9.85 12.08
CA ALA A 384 -14.27 9.82 11.19
C ALA A 384 -15.12 8.55 11.39
N ALA A 385 -14.50 7.39 11.70
CA ALA A 385 -15.22 6.16 12.01
C ALA A 385 -16.14 6.32 13.23
N SER A 386 -15.70 7.04 14.26
CA SER A 386 -16.52 7.32 15.46
C SER A 386 -17.77 8.11 15.12
N GLY A 387 -17.64 9.17 14.30
CA GLY A 387 -18.77 9.97 13.83
C GLY A 387 -19.71 9.16 12.90
N CYS A 388 -19.15 8.40 11.97
CA CYS A 388 -19.95 7.54 11.09
C CYS A 388 -20.72 6.48 11.86
N TYR A 389 -20.09 5.85 12.85
CA TYR A 389 -20.75 4.85 13.69
C TYR A 389 -21.90 5.46 14.49
N ALA A 390 -21.68 6.61 15.15
CA ALA A 390 -22.69 7.31 15.91
C ALA A 390 -23.91 7.66 15.03
N LEU A 391 -23.67 8.22 13.84
CA LEU A 391 -24.72 8.59 12.90
C LEU A 391 -25.54 7.37 12.45
N ILE A 392 -24.86 6.29 12.06
CA ILE A 392 -25.52 5.10 11.49
C ILE A 392 -26.28 4.33 12.56
N SER A 393 -25.72 4.18 13.77
CA SER A 393 -26.39 3.49 14.86
C SER A 393 -27.68 4.19 15.28
N CYS A 394 -27.72 5.54 15.21
CA CYS A 394 -28.94 6.31 15.45
C CYS A 394 -30.00 6.16 14.36
N LEU A 395 -29.60 5.99 13.08
CA LEU A 395 -30.52 5.98 11.94
C LEU A 395 -31.06 4.58 11.60
N ALA A 396 -30.25 3.54 11.78
CA ALA A 396 -30.55 2.25 11.17
C ALA A 396 -30.23 1.03 12.08
N GLY A 397 -29.90 1.26 13.34
CA GLY A 397 -29.66 0.22 14.33
C GLY A 397 -28.22 -0.30 14.40
N PRO A 398 -27.89 -1.04 15.47
CA PRO A 398 -26.51 -1.32 15.86
C PRO A 398 -25.75 -2.30 14.94
N LYS A 399 -26.43 -3.07 14.08
CA LYS A 399 -25.82 -4.06 13.18
C LYS A 399 -25.42 -3.50 11.81
N VAL A 400 -26.00 -2.34 11.41
CA VAL A 400 -25.84 -1.78 10.03
C VAL A 400 -24.41 -1.36 9.71
N PHE A 401 -23.56 -1.15 10.71
CA PHE A 401 -22.14 -0.88 10.47
C PHE A 401 -21.45 -1.98 9.64
N LEU A 402 -21.88 -3.25 9.77
CA LEU A 402 -21.32 -4.36 8.97
C LEU A 402 -21.59 -4.17 7.47
N LEU A 403 -22.79 -3.69 7.12
CA LEU A 403 -23.14 -3.44 5.72
C LEU A 403 -22.37 -2.24 5.16
N LEU A 404 -22.21 -1.16 5.95
CA LEU A 404 -21.37 -0.03 5.54
C LEU A 404 -19.92 -0.43 5.29
N LEU A 405 -19.36 -1.27 6.19
CA LEU A 405 -18.02 -1.83 6.01
C LEU A 405 -17.96 -2.70 4.74
N ALA A 406 -18.97 -3.53 4.49
CA ALA A 406 -19.03 -4.34 3.26
C ALA A 406 -18.97 -3.48 2.00
N VAL A 407 -19.75 -2.40 1.95
CA VAL A 407 -19.74 -1.45 0.83
C VAL A 407 -18.38 -0.78 0.69
N ALA A 408 -17.77 -0.35 1.79
CA ALA A 408 -16.46 0.29 1.77
C ALA A 408 -15.36 -0.65 1.26
N PHE A 409 -15.29 -1.88 1.79
CA PHE A 409 -14.31 -2.89 1.36
C PHE A 409 -14.58 -3.44 -0.04
N PHE A 410 -15.76 -3.26 -0.59
CA PHE A 410 -16.04 -3.52 -2.00
C PHE A 410 -15.54 -2.40 -2.91
N ILE A 411 -15.83 -1.14 -2.56
CA ILE A 411 -15.56 0.02 -3.42
C ILE A 411 -14.11 0.49 -3.34
N VAL A 412 -13.52 0.60 -2.13
CA VAL A 412 -12.19 1.22 -1.95
C VAL A 412 -11.07 0.46 -2.65
N PRO A 413 -10.98 -0.89 -2.58
CA PRO A 413 -9.98 -1.63 -3.34
C PRO A 413 -10.15 -1.50 -4.85
N LEU A 414 -11.40 -1.41 -5.33
CA LEU A 414 -11.67 -1.17 -6.74
C LEU A 414 -11.16 0.20 -7.20
N LEU A 415 -11.40 1.25 -6.40
CA LEU A 415 -10.86 2.58 -6.67
C LEU A 415 -9.32 2.61 -6.61
N PHE A 416 -8.73 1.81 -5.73
CA PHE A 416 -7.28 1.68 -5.60
C PHE A 416 -6.66 1.07 -6.85
N VAL A 417 -7.25 0.00 -7.41
CA VAL A 417 -6.79 -0.60 -8.67
C VAL A 417 -6.64 0.46 -9.77
N PHE A 418 -7.62 1.36 -9.88
CA PHE A 418 -7.61 2.43 -10.88
C PHE A 418 -6.79 3.68 -10.47
N SER A 419 -6.14 3.65 -9.33
CA SER A 419 -5.35 4.78 -8.80
C SER A 419 -3.87 4.46 -8.61
N TYR A 420 -3.48 3.18 -8.74
CA TYR A 420 -2.11 2.73 -8.54
C TYR A 420 -1.64 1.83 -9.69
N ARG A 421 -0.69 2.34 -10.47
CA ARG A 421 -0.23 1.75 -11.73
C ARG A 421 0.23 0.28 -11.63
N PRO A 422 1.08 -0.12 -10.65
CA PRO A 422 1.48 -1.51 -10.53
C PRO A 422 0.31 -2.48 -10.33
N VAL A 423 -0.67 -2.08 -9.51
CA VAL A 423 -1.87 -2.89 -9.24
C VAL A 423 -2.79 -2.94 -10.46
N LEU A 424 -2.95 -1.82 -11.16
CA LEU A 424 -3.71 -1.76 -12.41
C LEU A 424 -3.16 -2.73 -13.46
N LEU A 425 -1.83 -2.78 -13.62
CA LEU A 425 -1.19 -3.70 -14.56
C LEU A 425 -1.33 -5.17 -14.14
N CYS A 426 -1.17 -5.48 -12.84
CA CYS A 426 -1.41 -6.82 -12.31
C CYS A 426 -2.87 -7.26 -12.49
N PHE A 427 -3.82 -6.38 -12.20
CA PHE A 427 -5.24 -6.63 -12.42
C PHE A 427 -5.55 -6.83 -13.91
N GLY A 428 -5.03 -5.96 -14.77
CA GLY A 428 -5.16 -6.09 -16.22
C GLY A 428 -4.63 -7.44 -16.73
N ARG A 429 -3.44 -7.86 -16.23
CA ARG A 429 -2.88 -9.17 -16.57
C ARG A 429 -3.83 -10.31 -16.19
N TRP A 430 -4.41 -10.29 -15.00
CA TRP A 430 -5.38 -11.29 -14.56
C TRP A 430 -6.65 -11.28 -15.41
N VAL A 431 -7.19 -10.10 -15.75
CA VAL A 431 -8.37 -9.95 -16.61
C VAL A 431 -8.10 -10.52 -18.00
N PHE A 432 -6.98 -10.13 -18.62
CA PHE A 432 -6.65 -10.57 -19.98
C PHE A 432 -6.25 -12.04 -20.05
N ALA A 433 -5.63 -12.61 -19.03
CA ALA A 433 -5.27 -14.03 -18.97
C ALA A 433 -6.50 -14.97 -19.02
N ARG A 434 -7.69 -14.48 -18.64
CA ARG A 434 -8.95 -15.23 -18.77
C ARG A 434 -9.40 -15.36 -20.23
N ARG A 435 -9.10 -14.38 -21.06
CA ARG A 435 -9.59 -14.30 -22.46
C ARG A 435 -8.50 -14.60 -23.49
N TYR A 436 -7.25 -14.26 -23.19
CA TYR A 436 -6.12 -14.39 -24.09
C TYR A 436 -5.05 -15.34 -23.52
N LYS A 437 -4.50 -16.22 -24.40
CA LYS A 437 -3.29 -16.98 -24.11
C LYS A 437 -2.16 -16.29 -24.84
N VAL A 438 -1.48 -15.35 -24.14
CA VAL A 438 -0.33 -14.62 -24.71
C VAL A 438 0.90 -15.50 -24.59
N ILE A 439 1.55 -15.76 -25.71
CA ILE A 439 2.83 -16.45 -25.81
C ILE A 439 3.85 -15.39 -26.21
N VAL A 440 4.83 -15.17 -25.36
CA VAL A 440 5.88 -14.16 -25.56
C VAL A 440 7.16 -14.85 -25.97
N ASP A 441 7.62 -14.58 -27.16
CA ASP A 441 8.94 -14.90 -27.66
C ASP A 441 9.84 -13.67 -27.46
N GLY A 442 11.10 -13.84 -27.01
CA GLY A 442 11.96 -12.74 -26.56
C GLY A 442 11.63 -12.22 -25.15
N LYS A 443 11.19 -13.11 -24.26
CA LYS A 443 10.91 -12.75 -22.87
C LYS A 443 12.18 -12.35 -22.10
N ASP A 444 13.31 -12.92 -22.44
CA ASP A 444 14.65 -12.58 -21.98
C ASP A 444 14.98 -11.11 -22.19
N VAL A 445 14.62 -10.52 -23.34
CA VAL A 445 14.79 -9.09 -23.61
C VAL A 445 14.05 -8.23 -22.55
N ILE A 446 12.84 -8.65 -22.16
CA ILE A 446 12.09 -7.93 -21.12
C ILE A 446 12.74 -8.09 -19.74
N ASP A 447 13.20 -9.29 -19.42
CA ASP A 447 13.85 -9.57 -18.13
C ASP A 447 15.21 -8.83 -18.04
N ASP A 448 15.96 -8.69 -19.13
CA ASP A 448 17.20 -7.89 -19.22
C ASP A 448 16.93 -6.40 -19.00
N ILE A 449 15.90 -5.83 -19.64
CA ILE A 449 15.47 -4.42 -19.43
C ILE A 449 15.19 -4.15 -17.95
N VAL A 450 14.55 -5.10 -17.28
CA VAL A 450 14.22 -4.99 -15.85
C VAL A 450 15.46 -5.11 -14.97
N ALA A 451 16.37 -6.02 -15.31
CA ALA A 451 17.61 -6.27 -14.55
C ALA A 451 18.57 -5.07 -14.63
N GLU A 452 18.73 -4.50 -15.82
CA GLU A 452 19.59 -3.35 -16.07
C GLU A 452 18.96 -2.02 -15.64
N GLY A 453 17.64 -1.97 -15.49
CA GLY A 453 16.90 -0.71 -15.27
C GLY A 453 16.93 0.23 -16.49
N SER A 454 17.07 -0.34 -17.69
CA SER A 454 17.19 0.40 -18.94
C SER A 454 15.91 1.14 -19.29
N THR A 455 16.03 2.38 -19.81
CA THR A 455 14.90 3.13 -20.38
C THR A 455 14.61 2.62 -21.78
N VAL A 456 13.33 2.38 -22.10
CA VAL A 456 12.93 1.81 -23.38
C VAL A 456 11.89 2.62 -24.13
N LEU A 457 12.04 2.63 -25.45
CA LEU A 457 11.05 3.04 -26.41
C LEU A 457 10.47 1.79 -27.08
N VAL A 458 9.18 1.50 -26.85
CA VAL A 458 8.53 0.32 -27.41
C VAL A 458 7.71 0.70 -28.64
N LEU A 459 8.01 0.06 -29.77
CA LEU A 459 7.38 0.26 -31.06
C LEU A 459 6.63 -1.01 -31.49
N PRO A 460 5.34 -1.15 -31.18
CA PRO A 460 4.55 -2.31 -31.60
C PRO A 460 3.80 -2.07 -32.92
N ASN A 461 3.45 -3.17 -33.62
CA ASN A 461 2.40 -3.16 -34.64
C ASN A 461 1.02 -3.03 -34.00
N HIS A 462 -0.01 -2.62 -34.78
CA HIS A 462 -1.34 -2.29 -34.25
C HIS A 462 -2.47 -3.15 -34.83
N PRO A 463 -2.55 -4.47 -34.53
CA PRO A 463 -3.57 -5.36 -35.11
C PRO A 463 -4.99 -5.15 -34.58
N ALA A 464 -5.16 -4.62 -33.37
CA ALA A 464 -6.48 -4.41 -32.76
C ALA A 464 -6.44 -3.34 -31.65
N MET A 465 -7.57 -2.76 -31.27
CA MET A 465 -7.65 -1.75 -30.20
C MET A 465 -7.29 -2.27 -28.80
N VAL A 466 -7.18 -3.58 -28.60
CA VAL A 466 -6.84 -4.21 -27.31
C VAL A 466 -5.33 -4.40 -27.13
N ASP A 467 -4.55 -4.36 -28.20
CA ASP A 467 -3.12 -4.64 -28.11
C ASP A 467 -2.32 -3.66 -27.24
N PRO A 468 -2.63 -2.33 -27.15
CA PRO A 468 -1.91 -1.45 -26.24
C PRO A 468 -2.01 -1.90 -24.78
N MET A 469 -3.16 -2.47 -24.41
CA MET A 469 -3.36 -3.01 -23.07
C MET A 469 -2.61 -4.32 -22.89
N LEU A 470 -2.61 -5.21 -23.89
CA LEU A 470 -1.88 -6.50 -23.84
C LEU A 470 -0.35 -6.27 -23.78
N VAL A 471 0.19 -5.36 -24.59
CA VAL A 471 1.61 -5.00 -24.52
C VAL A 471 1.95 -4.38 -23.17
N SER A 472 1.14 -3.43 -22.68
CA SER A 472 1.38 -2.78 -21.38
C SER A 472 1.39 -3.79 -20.22
N VAL A 473 0.47 -4.78 -20.20
CA VAL A 473 0.47 -5.81 -19.14
C VAL A 473 1.56 -6.86 -19.33
N THR A 474 2.08 -7.05 -20.52
CA THR A 474 3.26 -7.90 -20.76
C THR A 474 4.51 -7.24 -20.19
N PHE A 475 4.67 -5.94 -20.36
CA PHE A 475 5.74 -5.13 -19.79
C PHE A 475 5.45 -4.64 -18.35
N TRP A 476 4.65 -5.35 -17.57
CA TRP A 476 4.22 -4.91 -16.24
C TRP A 476 5.37 -4.61 -15.25
N LYS A 477 6.53 -5.29 -15.41
CA LYS A 477 7.75 -5.05 -14.62
C LYS A 477 8.52 -3.78 -15.05
N ALA A 478 8.40 -3.39 -16.32
CA ALA A 478 8.95 -2.17 -16.92
C ALA A 478 7.81 -1.30 -17.48
N PRO A 479 7.02 -0.62 -16.60
CA PRO A 479 5.73 -0.05 -16.98
C PRO A 479 5.86 1.04 -18.04
N LEU A 480 5.05 0.92 -19.10
CA LEU A 480 5.07 1.79 -20.29
C LEU A 480 4.10 2.96 -20.14
N LYS A 481 4.49 4.15 -20.63
CA LYS A 481 3.64 5.34 -20.78
C LYS A 481 3.08 5.34 -22.21
N PRO A 482 1.78 5.05 -22.43
CA PRO A 482 1.23 5.00 -23.78
C PRO A 482 0.94 6.40 -24.33
N LEU A 483 1.18 6.59 -25.64
CA LEU A 483 0.62 7.69 -26.39
C LEU A 483 -0.80 7.33 -26.81
N CYS A 484 -1.77 8.18 -26.49
CA CYS A 484 -3.18 7.90 -26.71
C CYS A 484 -3.93 9.12 -27.24
N ASP A 485 -4.90 8.89 -28.13
CA ASP A 485 -5.77 9.94 -28.67
C ASP A 485 -6.53 10.67 -27.55
N GLU A 486 -6.59 12.01 -27.65
CA GLU A 486 -7.25 12.89 -26.68
C GLU A 486 -8.71 12.49 -26.41
N SER A 487 -9.40 11.93 -27.38
CA SER A 487 -10.80 11.51 -27.24
C SER A 487 -11.01 10.45 -26.14
N PHE A 488 -10.02 9.58 -25.90
CA PHE A 488 -10.09 8.59 -24.82
C PHE A 488 -10.03 9.21 -23.44
N PHE A 489 -9.36 10.37 -23.27
CA PHE A 489 -9.34 11.11 -22.00
C PHE A 489 -10.68 11.80 -21.68
N LYS A 490 -11.58 11.88 -22.66
CA LYS A 490 -12.93 12.45 -22.52
C LYS A 490 -14.02 11.38 -22.53
N THR A 491 -13.66 10.09 -22.67
CA THR A 491 -14.61 8.98 -22.82
C THR A 491 -14.95 8.35 -21.47
N GLY A 492 -16.10 8.69 -20.91
CA GLY A 492 -16.60 8.11 -19.65
C GLY A 492 -15.74 8.48 -18.42
N ILE A 493 -15.88 7.72 -17.32
CA ILE A 493 -15.17 7.97 -16.06
C ILE A 493 -13.92 7.06 -15.92
N VAL A 494 -14.02 5.83 -16.38
CA VAL A 494 -12.99 4.79 -16.16
C VAL A 494 -11.79 5.00 -17.09
N ALA A 495 -12.01 5.21 -18.39
CA ALA A 495 -10.93 5.34 -19.37
C ALA A 495 -9.96 6.50 -19.05
N PRO A 496 -10.43 7.72 -18.74
CA PRO A 496 -9.53 8.81 -18.35
C PRO A 496 -8.71 8.50 -17.10
N ARG A 497 -9.30 7.80 -16.12
CA ARG A 497 -8.61 7.43 -14.88
C ARG A 497 -7.53 6.39 -15.13
N VAL A 498 -7.83 5.34 -15.91
CA VAL A 498 -6.86 4.32 -16.32
C VAL A 498 -5.69 4.96 -17.07
N LEU A 499 -5.96 5.80 -18.06
CA LEU A 499 -4.92 6.46 -18.86
C LEU A 499 -4.02 7.37 -18.01
N ARG A 500 -4.59 8.16 -17.10
CA ARG A 500 -3.81 8.98 -16.15
C ARG A 500 -2.95 8.13 -15.23
N THR A 501 -3.49 7.02 -14.73
CA THR A 501 -2.74 6.08 -13.86
C THR A 501 -1.60 5.40 -14.62
N LEU A 502 -1.78 5.11 -15.91
CA LEU A 502 -0.70 4.60 -16.76
C LEU A 502 0.34 5.67 -17.12
N GLY A 503 0.06 6.94 -16.83
CA GLY A 503 0.91 8.05 -17.25
C GLY A 503 0.85 8.31 -18.76
N ALA A 504 -0.32 8.04 -19.38
CA ALA A 504 -0.52 8.21 -20.81
C ALA A 504 -0.36 9.66 -21.24
N VAL A 505 0.30 9.85 -22.38
CA VAL A 505 0.47 11.14 -23.04
C VAL A 505 -0.66 11.35 -24.04
N SER A 506 -1.37 12.48 -23.90
CA SER A 506 -2.47 12.82 -24.80
C SER A 506 -1.96 13.33 -26.14
N VAL A 507 -2.44 12.75 -27.24
CA VAL A 507 -2.15 13.13 -28.61
C VAL A 507 -3.40 13.77 -29.22
N PRO A 508 -3.34 15.03 -29.70
CA PRO A 508 -4.49 15.66 -30.32
C PRO A 508 -4.83 15.00 -31.68
N ASP A 509 -6.12 14.71 -31.91
CA ASP A 509 -6.60 14.23 -33.21
C ASP A 509 -6.74 15.42 -34.19
N LEU A 510 -5.73 15.61 -35.01
CA LEU A 510 -5.70 16.70 -36.01
C LEU A 510 -6.75 16.55 -37.13
N ARG A 511 -7.34 15.36 -37.28
CA ARG A 511 -8.43 15.14 -38.26
C ARG A 511 -9.73 15.74 -37.79
N LYS A 512 -9.97 15.69 -36.47
CA LYS A 512 -11.20 16.23 -35.85
C LYS A 512 -11.04 17.65 -35.34
N ASN A 513 -9.82 18.04 -34.95
CA ASN A 513 -9.55 19.32 -34.31
C ASN A 513 -8.39 20.06 -35.03
N ARG A 514 -8.70 20.78 -36.08
CA ARG A 514 -7.73 21.58 -36.90
C ARG A 514 -7.30 22.87 -36.20
N SER A 515 -7.20 22.89 -34.87
CA SER A 515 -6.74 24.07 -34.13
C SER A 515 -5.24 24.29 -34.30
N ARG A 516 -4.81 25.58 -34.32
CA ARG A 516 -3.38 25.92 -34.31
C ARG A 516 -2.64 25.37 -33.10
N ALA A 517 -3.29 25.32 -31.95
CA ALA A 517 -2.77 24.72 -30.72
C ALA A 517 -2.56 23.20 -30.85
N GLY A 518 -3.52 22.46 -31.42
CA GLY A 518 -3.38 21.03 -31.68
C GLY A 518 -2.24 20.70 -32.64
N ALA A 519 -2.06 21.52 -33.71
CA ALA A 519 -0.95 21.38 -34.66
C ALA A 519 0.42 21.69 -34.02
N SER A 520 0.49 22.62 -33.07
CA SER A 520 1.70 22.92 -32.31
C SER A 520 2.09 21.78 -31.39
N ILE A 521 1.11 21.21 -30.63
CA ILE A 521 1.33 20.06 -29.75
C ILE A 521 1.77 18.83 -30.55
N ALA A 522 1.15 18.56 -31.71
CA ALA A 522 1.53 17.44 -32.55
C ALA A 522 2.97 17.57 -33.10
N ARG A 523 3.42 18.79 -33.40
CA ARG A 523 4.82 19.07 -33.80
C ARG A 523 5.80 18.86 -32.63
N GLY A 524 5.43 19.30 -31.44
CA GLY A 524 6.24 19.12 -30.22
C GLY A 524 6.16 17.71 -29.59
N LEU A 525 5.38 16.79 -30.17
CA LEU A 525 5.19 15.45 -29.58
C LEU A 525 6.49 14.64 -29.49
N GLY A 526 7.38 14.79 -30.47
CA GLY A 526 8.72 14.21 -30.45
C GLY A 526 9.54 14.66 -29.23
N ASP A 527 9.48 15.95 -28.89
CA ASP A 527 10.19 16.55 -27.76
C ASP A 527 9.60 16.05 -26.43
N ILE A 528 8.28 15.92 -26.34
CA ILE A 528 7.59 15.36 -25.16
C ILE A 528 8.03 13.92 -24.92
N VAL A 529 8.10 13.10 -25.97
CA VAL A 529 8.54 11.70 -25.86
C VAL A 529 10.02 11.63 -25.47
N ARG A 530 10.89 12.43 -26.12
CA ARG A 530 12.32 12.50 -25.77
C ARG A 530 12.53 12.97 -24.32
N GLY A 531 11.76 13.95 -23.87
CA GLY A 531 11.77 14.39 -22.47
C GLY A 531 11.40 13.27 -21.52
N ALA A 532 10.32 12.54 -21.80
CA ALA A 532 9.89 11.41 -20.98
C ALA A 532 10.93 10.26 -20.92
N LEU A 533 11.64 10.01 -22.03
CA LEU A 533 12.74 9.03 -22.10
C LEU A 533 13.98 9.52 -21.33
N LYS A 534 14.35 10.80 -21.43
CA LYS A 534 15.45 11.41 -20.65
C LYS A 534 15.21 11.34 -19.14
N ASP A 535 13.94 11.46 -18.72
CA ASP A 535 13.52 11.31 -17.33
C ASP A 535 13.45 9.85 -16.84
N GLY A 536 13.94 8.89 -17.64
CA GLY A 536 13.94 7.46 -17.33
C GLY A 536 12.56 6.79 -17.46
N GLY A 537 11.61 7.42 -18.15
CA GLY A 537 10.28 6.87 -18.37
C GLY A 537 10.20 6.01 -19.64
N ASN A 538 9.72 4.77 -19.51
CA ASN A 538 9.47 3.91 -20.67
C ASN A 538 8.26 4.39 -21.45
N VAL A 539 8.37 4.48 -22.78
CA VAL A 539 7.31 4.99 -23.65
C VAL A 539 6.90 3.93 -24.68
N ILE A 540 5.61 3.82 -24.94
CA ILE A 540 5.06 3.02 -26.03
C ILE A 540 4.25 3.89 -26.97
N PHE A 541 4.51 3.80 -28.27
CA PHE A 541 3.64 4.35 -29.29
C PHE A 541 3.64 3.50 -30.56
N TYR A 542 2.58 3.63 -31.32
CA TYR A 542 2.32 2.87 -32.53
C TYR A 542 2.75 3.70 -33.75
N PRO A 543 3.78 3.29 -34.52
CA PRO A 543 4.31 4.08 -35.63
C PRO A 543 3.29 4.37 -36.73
N SER A 544 2.39 3.43 -37.02
CA SER A 544 1.29 3.61 -38.01
C SER A 544 0.24 4.62 -37.53
N GLY A 545 0.02 4.77 -36.22
CA GLY A 545 -1.00 5.64 -35.63
C GLY A 545 -2.44 5.23 -35.96
N HIS A 546 -2.66 4.01 -36.41
CA HIS A 546 -3.99 3.42 -36.67
C HIS A 546 -3.92 1.90 -36.59
N ILE A 547 -5.05 1.25 -36.29
CA ILE A 547 -5.14 -0.21 -36.35
C ILE A 547 -5.04 -0.71 -37.79
N GLN A 548 -4.45 -1.89 -37.96
CA GLN A 548 -4.29 -2.56 -39.25
C GLN A 548 -5.59 -2.58 -40.05
N THR A 549 -5.47 -2.32 -41.34
CA THR A 549 -6.58 -2.34 -42.31
C THR A 549 -6.68 -3.67 -43.04
N GLU A 550 -5.57 -4.40 -43.17
CA GLU A 550 -5.44 -5.70 -43.81
C GLU A 550 -4.87 -6.74 -42.82
N CYS A 551 -5.19 -8.00 -43.03
CA CYS A 551 -4.72 -9.09 -42.16
C CYS A 551 -3.19 -9.19 -42.22
N GLY A 552 -2.57 -9.12 -41.04
CA GLY A 552 -1.13 -9.31 -40.87
C GLY A 552 -0.26 -8.21 -41.47
N ARG A 553 -0.81 -7.15 -42.05
CA ARG A 553 -0.05 -6.10 -42.70
C ARG A 553 -0.08 -4.79 -41.89
N GLU A 554 1.09 -4.37 -41.46
CA GLU A 554 1.32 -3.04 -40.86
C GLU A 554 1.74 -2.05 -41.95
N ASP A 555 1.20 -0.82 -41.90
CA ASP A 555 1.56 0.25 -42.82
C ASP A 555 1.74 1.58 -42.05
N ILE A 556 2.97 2.07 -42.01
CA ILE A 556 3.33 3.35 -41.39
C ILE A 556 3.05 4.51 -42.35
N GLY A 557 3.09 4.27 -43.65
CA GLY A 557 2.87 5.27 -44.68
C GLY A 557 3.85 6.47 -44.57
N THR A 558 3.30 7.67 -44.55
CA THR A 558 4.09 8.94 -44.52
C THR A 558 4.26 9.52 -43.12
N ARG A 559 4.04 8.73 -42.03
CA ARG A 559 4.16 9.21 -40.65
C ARG A 559 5.58 9.64 -40.32
N GLN A 560 5.71 10.67 -39.47
CA GLN A 560 7.01 11.28 -39.15
C GLN A 560 7.53 10.94 -37.75
N LEU A 561 6.62 10.59 -36.81
CA LEU A 561 6.95 10.57 -35.40
C LEU A 561 8.06 9.56 -35.06
N ALA A 562 7.97 8.33 -35.59
CA ALA A 562 8.98 7.30 -35.35
C ALA A 562 10.37 7.75 -35.85
N HIS A 563 10.46 8.22 -37.08
CA HIS A 563 11.71 8.73 -37.67
C HIS A 563 12.30 9.89 -36.86
N ASN A 564 11.46 10.87 -36.45
CA ASN A 564 11.90 12.04 -35.69
C ASN A 564 12.40 11.69 -34.28
N ILE A 565 11.80 10.69 -33.60
CA ILE A 565 12.25 10.28 -32.29
C ILE A 565 13.51 9.42 -32.39
N CYS A 566 13.54 8.50 -33.34
CA CYS A 566 14.66 7.57 -33.52
C CYS A 566 15.93 8.24 -34.05
N GLY A 567 15.77 9.37 -34.79
CA GLY A 567 16.90 10.17 -35.30
C GLY A 567 17.64 10.97 -34.23
N ASP A 568 17.03 11.19 -33.06
CA ASP A 568 17.63 11.92 -31.93
C ASP A 568 17.25 11.23 -30.61
N LEU A 569 17.64 9.95 -30.48
CA LEU A 569 17.41 9.16 -29.28
C LEU A 569 18.35 9.59 -28.14
N PRO A 570 17.83 9.77 -26.91
CA PRO A 570 18.68 10.01 -25.75
C PRO A 570 19.66 8.84 -25.52
N PRO A 571 20.90 9.14 -25.05
CA PRO A 571 21.90 8.10 -24.77
C PRO A 571 21.37 7.04 -23.79
N GLY A 572 21.65 5.77 -24.07
CA GLY A 572 21.24 4.64 -23.21
C GLY A 572 19.79 4.20 -23.36
N VAL A 573 19.00 4.82 -24.22
CA VAL A 573 17.63 4.37 -24.53
C VAL A 573 17.68 3.21 -25.51
N ARG A 574 17.02 2.09 -25.14
CA ARG A 574 16.85 0.92 -26.03
C ARG A 574 15.54 1.04 -26.80
N VAL A 575 15.52 0.62 -28.05
CA VAL A 575 14.32 0.55 -28.89
C VAL A 575 13.87 -0.89 -29.03
N ILE A 576 12.69 -1.18 -28.53
CA ILE A 576 12.14 -2.53 -28.52
C ILE A 576 11.02 -2.63 -29.55
N GLY A 577 11.23 -3.45 -30.55
CA GLY A 577 10.17 -3.81 -31.51
C GLY A 577 9.26 -4.89 -30.95
N VAL A 578 7.96 -4.76 -31.19
CA VAL A 578 6.99 -5.79 -30.77
C VAL A 578 6.07 -6.13 -31.94
N ARG A 579 6.07 -7.41 -32.32
CA ARG A 579 5.15 -7.94 -33.34
C ARG A 579 4.10 -8.79 -32.65
N THR A 580 2.83 -8.41 -32.78
CA THR A 580 1.70 -9.10 -32.17
C THR A 580 0.84 -9.72 -33.25
N HIS A 581 0.64 -11.05 -33.18
CA HIS A 581 -0.19 -11.82 -34.11
C HIS A 581 -1.37 -12.49 -33.38
N GLY A 582 -2.41 -12.89 -34.12
CA GLY A 582 -3.57 -13.60 -33.56
C GLY A 582 -4.72 -12.70 -33.11
N LEU A 583 -4.58 -11.36 -33.14
CA LEU A 583 -5.66 -10.42 -32.77
C LEU A 583 -6.59 -10.03 -33.91
N TRP A 584 -6.17 -10.21 -35.17
CA TRP A 584 -7.03 -10.00 -36.33
C TRP A 584 -8.22 -10.96 -36.30
N GLY A 585 -9.41 -10.48 -36.65
CA GLY A 585 -10.66 -11.23 -36.48
C GLY A 585 -11.23 -11.24 -35.05
N SER A 586 -10.60 -10.55 -34.09
CA SER A 586 -11.21 -10.29 -32.78
C SER A 586 -12.27 -9.19 -32.88
N ILE A 587 -13.13 -9.10 -31.86
CA ILE A 587 -14.12 -8.01 -31.76
C ILE A 587 -13.47 -6.61 -31.71
N TRP A 588 -12.19 -6.54 -31.36
CA TRP A 588 -11.37 -5.33 -31.25
C TRP A 588 -10.65 -4.96 -32.54
N SER A 589 -10.60 -5.85 -33.52
CA SER A 589 -9.93 -5.63 -34.81
C SER A 589 -10.87 -4.99 -35.84
N ARG A 590 -10.28 -4.53 -36.95
CA ARG A 590 -11.01 -3.99 -38.09
C ARG A 590 -11.49 -5.07 -39.07
N ALA A 591 -11.22 -6.36 -38.82
CA ALA A 591 -11.63 -7.45 -39.68
C ALA A 591 -13.15 -7.39 -39.99
N ASN A 592 -13.50 -7.48 -41.26
CA ASN A 592 -14.86 -7.39 -41.77
C ASN A 592 -15.59 -6.05 -41.47
N ARG A 593 -14.85 -4.97 -41.31
CA ARG A 593 -15.38 -3.62 -41.05
C ARG A 593 -14.72 -2.57 -41.93
N THR A 594 -15.53 -1.65 -42.44
CA THR A 594 -15.02 -0.49 -43.23
C THR A 594 -14.39 0.59 -42.37
N ALA A 595 -14.75 0.68 -41.09
CA ALA A 595 -14.25 1.66 -40.13
C ALA A 595 -13.70 1.01 -38.86
N SER A 596 -12.85 1.74 -38.14
CA SER A 596 -12.35 1.32 -36.83
C SER A 596 -13.52 1.12 -35.85
N PRO A 597 -13.46 0.08 -35.01
CA PRO A 597 -14.52 -0.20 -34.03
C PRO A 597 -14.68 0.94 -33.02
N LYS A 598 -15.91 1.22 -32.59
CA LYS A 598 -16.18 2.20 -31.53
C LYS A 598 -15.83 1.59 -30.17
N PHE A 599 -15.02 2.28 -29.38
CA PHE A 599 -14.47 1.77 -28.11
C PHE A 599 -15.55 1.37 -27.10
N VAL A 600 -16.51 2.25 -26.79
CA VAL A 600 -17.49 2.04 -25.71
C VAL A 600 -18.38 0.81 -25.93
N PRO A 601 -19.04 0.62 -27.08
CA PRO A 601 -19.86 -0.57 -27.31
C PRO A 601 -19.06 -1.87 -27.23
N ILE A 602 -17.82 -1.88 -27.73
CA ILE A 602 -16.97 -3.07 -27.71
C ILE A 602 -16.48 -3.36 -26.32
N PHE A 603 -16.13 -2.33 -25.55
CA PHE A 603 -15.74 -2.47 -24.15
C PHE A 603 -16.88 -3.10 -23.33
N ILE A 604 -18.12 -2.58 -23.44
CA ILE A 604 -19.28 -3.15 -22.76
C ILE A 604 -19.49 -4.61 -23.18
N LYS A 605 -19.47 -4.89 -24.49
CA LYS A 605 -19.58 -6.26 -25.01
C LYS A 605 -18.49 -7.18 -24.47
N SER A 606 -17.25 -6.69 -24.36
CA SER A 606 -16.13 -7.45 -23.82
C SER A 606 -16.29 -7.76 -22.34
N VAL A 607 -16.78 -6.78 -21.55
CA VAL A 607 -17.07 -6.97 -20.13
C VAL A 607 -18.18 -8.02 -19.94
N LEU A 608 -19.28 -7.92 -20.70
CA LEU A 608 -20.36 -8.92 -20.65
C LEU A 608 -19.87 -10.32 -21.05
N LEU A 609 -19.09 -10.42 -22.14
CA LEU A 609 -18.46 -11.68 -22.55
C LEU A 609 -17.51 -12.24 -21.49
N TRP A 610 -16.79 -11.39 -20.79
CA TRP A 610 -15.87 -11.80 -19.74
C TRP A 610 -16.62 -12.35 -18.52
N PHE A 611 -17.72 -11.71 -18.08
CA PHE A 611 -18.50 -12.15 -16.93
C PHE A 611 -19.30 -13.42 -17.20
N PHE A 612 -20.01 -13.47 -18.31
CA PHE A 612 -20.99 -14.53 -18.56
C PHE A 612 -20.46 -15.71 -19.39
N TRP A 613 -19.46 -15.46 -20.26
CA TRP A 613 -19.01 -16.45 -21.24
C TRP A 613 -17.54 -16.86 -21.09
N ALA A 614 -16.75 -16.18 -20.27
CA ALA A 614 -15.32 -16.47 -20.13
C ALA A 614 -15.02 -17.93 -19.75
N PRO A 615 -15.79 -18.62 -18.88
CA PRO A 615 -15.58 -20.02 -18.56
C PRO A 615 -15.82 -20.97 -19.75
N PHE A 616 -16.69 -20.58 -20.70
CA PHE A 616 -17.16 -21.44 -21.79
C PHE A 616 -16.47 -21.15 -23.12
N VAL A 617 -15.74 -20.06 -23.25
CA VAL A 617 -15.08 -19.66 -24.51
C VAL A 617 -13.60 -19.98 -24.45
N ARG A 618 -13.09 -20.71 -25.46
CA ARG A 618 -11.66 -21.01 -25.60
C ARG A 618 -10.84 -19.72 -25.63
N ARG A 619 -9.74 -19.70 -24.87
CA ARG A 619 -8.82 -18.56 -24.85
C ARG A 619 -8.22 -18.35 -26.24
N ARG A 620 -8.25 -17.08 -26.70
CA ARG A 620 -7.65 -16.71 -27.96
C ARG A 620 -6.13 -16.70 -27.83
N ARG A 621 -5.43 -17.42 -28.70
CA ARG A 621 -3.97 -17.40 -28.78
C ARG A 621 -3.51 -16.07 -29.36
N VAL A 622 -2.52 -15.46 -28.74
CA VAL A 622 -1.85 -14.24 -29.16
C VAL A 622 -0.36 -14.51 -29.07
N ASP A 623 0.31 -14.48 -30.20
CA ASP A 623 1.76 -14.65 -30.28
C ASP A 623 2.40 -13.26 -30.34
N MET A 624 3.31 -12.98 -29.43
CA MET A 624 3.99 -11.68 -29.25
C MET A 624 5.48 -11.89 -29.34
N HIS A 625 6.11 -11.40 -30.40
CA HIS A 625 7.55 -11.45 -30.58
C HIS A 625 8.16 -10.10 -30.16
N VAL A 626 9.12 -10.14 -29.23
CA VAL A 626 9.79 -8.98 -28.62
C VAL A 626 11.26 -9.03 -28.98
N GLU A 627 11.76 -8.00 -29.62
CA GLU A 627 13.15 -7.93 -30.11
C GLU A 627 13.77 -6.57 -29.82
N ASP A 628 15.04 -6.54 -29.42
CA ASP A 628 15.82 -5.31 -29.36
C ASP A 628 16.27 -4.94 -30.78
N ILE A 629 15.68 -3.89 -31.31
CA ILE A 629 15.98 -3.38 -32.66
C ILE A 629 16.79 -2.07 -32.62
N THR A 630 17.40 -1.73 -31.48
CA THR A 630 18.09 -0.44 -31.28
C THR A 630 19.13 -0.16 -32.36
N SER A 631 20.01 -1.10 -32.65
CA SER A 631 21.07 -0.93 -33.64
C SER A 631 20.52 -0.68 -35.04
N ARG A 632 19.50 -1.47 -35.44
CA ARG A 632 18.84 -1.33 -36.75
C ARG A 632 18.14 0.01 -36.89
N VAL A 633 17.38 0.42 -35.87
CA VAL A 633 16.61 1.66 -35.90
C VAL A 633 17.54 2.88 -35.93
N VAL A 634 18.66 2.85 -35.21
CA VAL A 634 19.68 3.91 -35.26
C VAL A 634 20.32 3.99 -36.64
N GLU A 635 20.59 2.87 -37.31
CA GLU A 635 21.08 2.83 -38.67
C GLU A 635 20.03 3.38 -39.65
N TRP A 636 18.80 2.88 -39.60
CA TRP A 636 17.71 3.30 -40.48
C TRP A 636 17.32 4.76 -40.29
N SER A 637 17.48 5.33 -39.11
CA SER A 637 17.14 6.72 -38.82
C SER A 637 17.99 7.74 -39.58
N LYS A 638 19.15 7.31 -40.13
CA LYS A 638 20.01 8.12 -41.01
C LYS A 638 19.49 8.19 -42.44
N LEU A 639 18.55 7.33 -42.81
CA LEU A 639 17.93 7.28 -44.12
C LEU A 639 16.81 8.32 -44.24
N PRO A 640 16.40 8.68 -45.46
CA PRO A 640 15.22 9.49 -45.68
C PRO A 640 13.98 8.86 -45.02
N ARG A 641 13.09 9.65 -44.45
CA ARG A 641 11.90 9.24 -43.72
C ARG A 641 11.10 8.09 -44.37
N LEU A 642 10.88 8.17 -45.70
CA LEU A 642 10.09 7.15 -46.41
C LEU A 642 10.80 5.81 -46.44
N GLU A 643 12.12 5.81 -46.56
CA GLU A 643 12.95 4.61 -46.56
C GLU A 643 13.02 4.03 -45.16
N PHE A 644 13.18 4.85 -44.10
CA PHE A 644 13.05 4.43 -42.72
C PHE A 644 11.71 3.71 -42.46
N ASN A 645 10.60 4.33 -42.89
CA ASN A 645 9.27 3.75 -42.73
C ASN A 645 9.12 2.44 -43.53
N ALA A 646 9.70 2.32 -44.71
CA ALA A 646 9.71 1.11 -45.50
C ALA A 646 10.46 -0.03 -44.78
N ARG A 647 11.69 0.24 -44.27
CA ARG A 647 12.49 -0.74 -43.49
C ARG A 647 11.75 -1.22 -42.23
N LEU A 648 11.09 -0.30 -41.53
CA LEU A 648 10.33 -0.65 -40.34
C LEU A 648 9.04 -1.42 -40.69
N ASN A 649 8.37 -1.10 -41.82
CA ASN A 649 7.26 -1.90 -42.35
C ASN A 649 7.70 -3.31 -42.74
N ASP A 650 8.84 -3.45 -43.42
CA ASP A 650 9.40 -4.76 -43.79
C ASP A 650 9.69 -5.60 -42.55
N TRP A 651 10.22 -4.97 -41.48
CA TRP A 651 10.45 -5.66 -40.21
C TRP A 651 9.15 -6.13 -39.57
N TYR A 652 8.07 -5.31 -39.56
CA TYR A 652 6.77 -5.75 -39.02
C TYR A 652 6.12 -6.84 -39.82
N ASN A 653 6.26 -6.80 -41.15
CA ASN A 653 5.58 -7.67 -42.10
C ASN A 653 6.42 -8.90 -42.46
N ALA A 654 7.66 -8.99 -41.96
CA ALA A 654 8.47 -10.19 -42.13
C ALA A 654 7.75 -11.41 -41.52
N GLU A 655 7.65 -12.49 -42.27
CA GLU A 655 7.10 -13.74 -41.78
C GLU A 655 7.89 -14.18 -40.54
N SER A 656 7.18 -14.45 -39.46
CA SER A 656 7.81 -15.01 -38.27
C SER A 656 8.32 -16.40 -38.60
N LEU A 657 9.63 -16.60 -38.54
CA LEU A 657 10.26 -17.90 -38.58
C LEU A 657 9.72 -18.81 -37.50
#